data_10dea35b24c4f2382eda20d26e27f91d
#
_entry.id   10dea35b24c4f2382eda20d26e27f91d
#
_cell.length_a   1.000
_cell.length_b   1.000
_cell.length_c   1.000
_cell.angle_alpha   90.00
_cell.angle_beta   90.00
_cell.angle_gamma   90.00
#
_symmetry.space_group_name_H-M   'P 1'
#
loop_
_entity.id
_entity.type
_entity.pdbx_description
1 polymer ?
#
loop_
_entity_poly.entity_id
_entity_poly.type
_entity_poly.pdbx_seq_one_letter_code
_entity_poly.pdbx_strand_id
1 'polypeptide(L)'
;VGLKLLHLHLHGLFRSHDLELGRDADTGGQTLYVLELARGLAARPEVERVEVVTRLIQDRRVSADYARSEELIAPGASILRFPFGPRRYLRKELLWPHLDELADQLVTRLQHPQHRPDWIHAHYADAGYVGALVSRRLGIPLVFTGHSLGREKLRRLLAAGGDHEQIEQAFAISRRIDAEELALAHADLVITSTRQEADEQYARYGRFQAEQAQVVPPGVDSQRFHPDATPGEAPVVDGLLASFLREPELPPLLAISRAVRRKNIPALVEAFGRSAVLRQRHNLVLVLGCREDPRQLEKQQREVFQQVFDLVDRYDLYGKVAYPKQHQRAQIPAVYRWAARRRGLFVNPALTEPFGLTLLEAAACGLPMVATDDGGPRDILARCDNGLLVDVTDLEALQDGLERASSDPERWRRWRDNGIEAVSRHFSWDAHVCRYLALMQQRVHAAASLVAARTTSPERRPLGDRLLLLDLDSSLEQPDADALQLLRQQLEASGPGAGAGSFGILSGRSLAAARHRFAELHLPSPSVWITRAGTEIAYGEDLEADPQWAARIAVDWQRDEVERSLSDLGAHLELQDSAQQGPFKVSYLLRQPGEAILALVRQRLRQRRQAARPYLRCHWFLDVLPLRASRSEAIRFLALRWQLPLDRILVVASQQGDAELVRGLPATVVPAEHDPCLEGFRQQQRVFFASRSKVSGVLEGLQHYRFLQRR
;
A
#
# COMPACT_ATOMS: atom_id res chain seq x y z
N VAL A 1 -29.42 -4.74 7.69
CA VAL A 1 -28.22 -3.99 8.13
C VAL A 1 -27.32 -3.87 6.92
N GLY A 2 -27.08 -2.64 6.48
CA GLY A 2 -26.21 -2.39 5.33
C GLY A 2 -24.73 -2.55 5.69
N LEU A 3 -23.88 -2.77 4.68
CA LEU A 3 -22.44 -2.94 4.83
C LEU A 3 -21.76 -1.63 5.20
N LYS A 4 -20.84 -1.68 6.15
CA LYS A 4 -19.94 -0.58 6.56
C LYS A 4 -18.54 -0.85 6.02
N LEU A 5 -18.06 0.02 5.15
CA LEU A 5 -16.79 -0.17 4.43
C LEU A 5 -15.79 0.91 4.80
N LEU A 6 -14.56 0.51 5.12
CA LEU A 6 -13.45 1.41 5.40
C LEU A 6 -12.38 1.26 4.32
N HIS A 7 -12.14 2.30 3.56
CA HIS A 7 -11.04 2.36 2.59
C HIS A 7 -9.85 3.10 3.18
N LEU A 8 -8.65 2.60 2.94
CA LEU A 8 -7.40 3.26 3.32
C LEU A 8 -6.68 3.74 2.07
N HIS A 9 -6.49 5.06 1.95
CA HIS A 9 -5.77 5.71 0.86
C HIS A 9 -4.89 6.83 1.43
N LEU A 10 -3.60 6.55 1.70
CA LEU A 10 -2.80 7.32 2.63
C LEU A 10 -1.89 8.37 2.00
N HIS A 11 -1.42 8.14 0.79
CA HIS A 11 -0.53 9.07 0.08
C HIS A 11 -1.25 9.89 -0.99
N GLY A 12 -0.60 10.96 -1.43
CA GLY A 12 -1.16 11.90 -2.40
C GLY A 12 -2.16 12.88 -1.78
N LEU A 13 -2.72 13.72 -2.63
CA LEU A 13 -3.71 14.72 -2.27
C LEU A 13 -5.11 14.19 -2.60
N PHE A 14 -5.91 13.89 -1.58
CA PHE A 14 -7.22 13.28 -1.71
C PHE A 14 -8.34 14.18 -1.17
N ARG A 15 -9.24 14.59 -2.04
CA ARG A 15 -10.47 15.35 -1.73
C ARG A 15 -11.63 14.93 -2.63
N SER A 16 -12.86 15.32 -2.28
CA SER A 16 -14.06 14.88 -2.97
C SER A 16 -14.33 15.55 -4.33
N HIS A 17 -13.69 16.68 -4.59
CA HIS A 17 -13.89 17.50 -5.81
C HIS A 17 -12.56 18.02 -6.33
N ASP A 18 -12.52 18.45 -7.59
CA ASP A 18 -11.37 19.08 -8.25
C ASP A 18 -10.02 18.41 -7.94
N LEU A 19 -9.97 17.08 -8.16
CA LEU A 19 -8.75 16.30 -7.93
C LEU A 19 -7.58 16.87 -8.73
N GLU A 20 -6.47 17.13 -8.04
CA GLU A 20 -5.24 17.68 -8.63
C GLU A 20 -4.39 16.57 -9.31
N LEU A 21 -5.02 15.76 -10.17
CA LEU A 21 -4.35 14.62 -10.82
C LEU A 21 -3.13 15.04 -11.62
N GLY A 22 -2.00 14.39 -11.36
CA GLY A 22 -0.74 14.65 -12.05
C GLY A 22 0.05 15.85 -11.50
N ARG A 23 -0.42 16.48 -10.42
CA ARG A 23 0.32 17.55 -9.73
C ARG A 23 1.67 17.05 -9.20
N ASP A 24 1.69 15.82 -8.71
CA ASP A 24 2.87 15.13 -8.25
C ASP A 24 2.81 13.64 -8.60
N ALA A 25 3.87 12.90 -8.25
CA ALA A 25 3.96 11.47 -8.56
C ALA A 25 2.96 10.60 -7.76
N ASP A 26 2.39 11.14 -6.68
CA ASP A 26 1.56 10.42 -5.71
C ASP A 26 0.06 10.66 -5.94
N THR A 27 -0.30 11.75 -6.63
CA THR A 27 -1.70 12.14 -6.92
C THR A 27 -2.07 11.75 -8.36
N GLY A 28 -2.60 10.56 -8.55
CA GLY A 28 -2.82 9.99 -9.88
C GLY A 28 -4.08 9.13 -10.02
N GLY A 29 -4.03 8.13 -10.89
CA GLY A 29 -5.14 7.25 -11.22
C GLY A 29 -5.74 6.50 -10.02
N GLN A 30 -4.92 6.12 -9.04
CA GLN A 30 -5.38 5.50 -7.79
C GLN A 30 -6.32 6.43 -7.02
N THR A 31 -6.00 7.73 -6.92
CA THR A 31 -6.83 8.73 -6.25
C THR A 31 -8.22 8.80 -6.87
N LEU A 32 -8.29 8.85 -8.21
CA LEU A 32 -9.56 8.83 -8.93
C LEU A 32 -10.32 7.51 -8.71
N TYR A 33 -9.62 6.38 -8.80
CA TYR A 33 -10.21 5.06 -8.59
C TYR A 33 -10.88 4.94 -7.21
N VAL A 34 -10.20 5.36 -6.14
CA VAL A 34 -10.74 5.27 -4.78
C VAL A 34 -11.97 6.18 -4.61
N LEU A 35 -11.94 7.37 -5.19
CA LEU A 35 -13.06 8.31 -5.13
C LEU A 35 -14.30 7.77 -5.85
N GLU A 36 -14.14 7.27 -7.08
CA GLU A 36 -15.24 6.72 -7.87
C GLU A 36 -15.80 5.43 -7.26
N LEU A 37 -14.94 4.57 -6.72
CA LEU A 37 -15.35 3.39 -5.98
C LEU A 37 -16.19 3.76 -4.76
N ALA A 38 -15.76 4.74 -3.97
CA ALA A 38 -16.49 5.19 -2.78
C ALA A 38 -17.87 5.77 -3.14
N ARG A 39 -17.95 6.56 -4.22
CA ARG A 39 -19.21 7.09 -4.74
C ARG A 39 -20.17 5.99 -5.20
N GLY A 40 -19.64 5.06 -6.00
CA GLY A 40 -20.42 3.96 -6.53
C GLY A 40 -20.95 3.01 -5.45
N LEU A 41 -20.14 2.75 -4.41
CA LEU A 41 -20.54 1.94 -3.27
C LEU A 41 -21.63 2.64 -2.45
N ALA A 42 -21.47 3.92 -2.15
CA ALA A 42 -22.46 4.69 -1.38
C ALA A 42 -23.83 4.80 -2.08
N ALA A 43 -23.88 4.68 -3.42
CA ALA A 43 -25.12 4.67 -4.18
C ALA A 43 -25.91 3.34 -4.08
N ARG A 44 -25.36 2.32 -3.40
CA ARG A 44 -25.99 1.00 -3.29
C ARG A 44 -26.81 0.84 -2.03
N PRO A 45 -28.03 0.30 -2.12
CA PRO A 45 -28.88 0.09 -0.94
C PRO A 45 -28.31 -0.92 0.05
N GLU A 46 -27.41 -1.80 -0.39
CA GLU A 46 -26.72 -2.78 0.46
C GLU A 46 -25.59 -2.16 1.31
N VAL A 47 -25.22 -0.92 1.03
CA VAL A 47 -24.14 -0.21 1.71
C VAL A 47 -24.71 0.86 2.63
N GLU A 48 -24.43 0.76 3.92
CA GLU A 48 -24.86 1.73 4.93
C GLU A 48 -23.91 2.94 4.96
N ARG A 49 -22.58 2.66 4.87
CA ARG A 49 -21.56 3.71 5.01
C ARG A 49 -20.25 3.33 4.33
N VAL A 50 -19.62 4.32 3.70
CA VAL A 50 -18.26 4.23 3.17
C VAL A 50 -17.41 5.34 3.78
N GLU A 51 -16.35 4.98 4.48
CA GLU A 51 -15.36 5.93 5.01
C GLU A 51 -14.02 5.74 4.29
N VAL A 52 -13.43 6.82 3.78
CA VAL A 52 -12.10 6.80 3.16
C VAL A 52 -11.13 7.50 4.09
N VAL A 53 -10.23 6.74 4.68
CA VAL A 53 -9.19 7.25 5.58
C VAL A 53 -8.01 7.75 4.77
N THR A 54 -7.58 8.97 5.06
CA THR A 54 -6.37 9.56 4.50
C THR A 54 -5.66 10.44 5.53
N ARG A 55 -4.58 11.08 5.11
CA ARG A 55 -3.76 11.92 5.97
C ARG A 55 -4.31 13.35 6.06
N LEU A 56 -4.34 13.92 7.27
CA LEU A 56 -4.60 15.33 7.49
C LEU A 56 -3.34 16.14 7.16
N ILE A 57 -3.47 17.10 6.23
CA ILE A 57 -2.36 17.91 5.73
C ILE A 57 -2.65 19.39 5.97
N GLN A 58 -1.73 20.06 6.66
CA GLN A 58 -1.73 21.51 6.86
C GLN A 58 -0.44 22.06 6.28
N ASP A 59 -0.48 22.46 5.01
CA ASP A 59 0.67 22.97 4.26
C ASP A 59 0.23 24.14 3.40
N ARG A 60 0.98 25.25 3.46
CA ARG A 60 0.66 26.47 2.69
C ARG A 60 0.72 26.27 1.17
N ARG A 61 1.34 25.19 0.72
CA ARG A 61 1.51 24.85 -0.71
C ARG A 61 0.34 24.10 -1.31
N VAL A 62 -0.63 23.66 -0.48
CA VAL A 62 -1.81 22.91 -0.90
C VAL A 62 -3.09 23.54 -0.39
N SER A 63 -4.25 23.14 -0.93
CA SER A 63 -5.56 23.66 -0.50
C SER A 63 -5.82 23.42 1.00
N ALA A 64 -6.52 24.36 1.63
CA ALA A 64 -7.01 24.23 3.00
C ALA A 64 -7.99 23.07 3.20
N ASP A 65 -8.59 22.56 2.11
CA ASP A 65 -9.49 21.41 2.17
C ASP A 65 -8.83 20.16 2.79
N TYR A 66 -7.52 19.98 2.56
CA TYR A 66 -6.75 18.85 3.11
C TYR A 66 -6.52 18.95 4.63
N ALA A 67 -6.83 20.08 5.25
CA ALA A 67 -6.76 20.30 6.70
C ALA A 67 -8.08 20.03 7.42
N ARG A 68 -9.18 19.78 6.71
CA ARG A 68 -10.46 19.40 7.30
C ARG A 68 -10.40 17.95 7.77
N SER A 69 -10.83 17.68 9.01
CA SER A 69 -10.83 16.32 9.58
C SER A 69 -11.81 15.39 8.86
N GLU A 70 -12.92 15.95 8.38
CA GLU A 70 -13.95 15.21 7.64
C GLU A 70 -14.42 16.01 6.42
N GLU A 71 -14.75 15.29 5.34
CA GLU A 71 -15.28 15.85 4.10
C GLU A 71 -16.25 14.88 3.44
N LEU A 72 -17.42 15.35 3.04
CA LEU A 72 -18.44 14.55 2.37
C LEU A 72 -18.04 14.27 0.91
N ILE A 73 -18.10 13.01 0.50
CA ILE A 73 -17.94 12.59 -0.91
C ILE A 73 -19.31 12.55 -1.60
N ALA A 74 -20.26 11.89 -0.96
CA ALA A 74 -21.65 11.71 -1.39
C ALA A 74 -22.50 11.31 -0.16
N PRO A 75 -23.83 11.34 -0.23
CA PRO A 75 -24.67 10.76 0.82
C PRO A 75 -24.22 9.32 1.15
N GLY A 76 -23.84 9.06 2.40
CA GLY A 76 -23.33 7.75 2.83
C GLY A 76 -21.83 7.53 2.61
N ALA A 77 -21.09 8.48 2.00
CA ALA A 77 -19.63 8.38 1.84
C ALA A 77 -18.91 9.62 2.32
N SER A 78 -17.83 9.45 3.11
CA SER A 78 -17.01 10.55 3.64
C SER A 78 -15.51 10.24 3.61
N ILE A 79 -14.71 11.29 3.58
CA ILE A 79 -13.27 11.26 3.80
C ILE A 79 -13.02 11.56 5.27
N LEU A 80 -12.23 10.72 5.93
CA LEU A 80 -11.76 10.96 7.30
C LEU A 80 -10.25 11.19 7.26
N ARG A 81 -9.81 12.36 7.74
CA ARG A 81 -8.39 12.71 7.77
C ARG A 81 -7.83 12.58 9.16
N PHE A 82 -6.83 11.73 9.29
CA PHE A 82 -6.11 11.48 10.54
C PHE A 82 -4.80 12.24 10.57
N PRO A 83 -4.47 12.87 11.72
CA PRO A 83 -3.15 13.47 11.91
C PRO A 83 -2.13 12.38 12.28
N PHE A 84 -1.18 12.12 11.41
CA PHE A 84 -0.02 11.30 11.72
C PHE A 84 1.23 11.85 11.03
N GLY A 85 2.35 11.81 11.75
CA GLY A 85 3.59 12.46 11.35
C GLY A 85 3.49 13.98 11.20
N PRO A 86 4.46 14.62 10.52
CA PRO A 86 4.47 16.07 10.28
C PRO A 86 3.23 16.54 9.50
N ARG A 87 2.67 17.70 9.85
CA ARG A 87 1.44 18.22 9.21
C ARG A 87 1.62 18.64 7.75
N ARG A 88 2.84 18.97 7.31
CA ARG A 88 3.16 19.30 5.91
C ARG A 88 2.92 18.12 4.98
N TYR A 89 2.74 18.38 3.68
CA TYR A 89 2.71 17.33 2.67
C TYR A 89 4.01 16.52 2.67
N LEU A 90 3.88 15.19 2.62
CA LEU A 90 4.98 14.23 2.53
C LEU A 90 4.75 13.32 1.33
N ARG A 91 5.82 13.03 0.59
CA ARG A 91 5.81 11.99 -0.43
C ARG A 91 5.64 10.62 0.24
N LYS A 92 5.06 9.65 -0.48
CA LYS A 92 4.77 8.30 0.05
C LYS A 92 5.99 7.60 0.65
N GLU A 93 7.18 7.81 0.07
CA GLU A 93 8.42 7.20 0.56
C GLU A 93 8.80 7.67 1.98
N LEU A 94 8.29 8.82 2.40
CA LEU A 94 8.53 9.41 3.72
C LEU A 94 7.44 9.10 4.75
N LEU A 95 6.37 8.39 4.38
CA LEU A 95 5.27 8.07 5.29
C LEU A 95 5.60 6.89 6.23
N TRP A 96 6.50 6.01 5.85
CA TRP A 96 6.78 4.76 6.55
C TRP A 96 7.00 4.88 8.07
N PRO A 97 7.75 5.86 8.59
CA PRO A 97 7.96 6.00 10.04
C PRO A 97 6.71 6.34 10.83
N HIS A 98 5.65 6.81 10.16
CA HIS A 98 4.44 7.35 10.78
C HIS A 98 3.21 6.45 10.67
N LEU A 99 3.31 5.32 9.94
CA LEU A 99 2.16 4.45 9.66
C LEU A 99 1.67 3.70 10.90
N ASP A 100 2.56 3.34 11.82
CA ASP A 100 2.17 2.70 13.08
C ASP A 100 1.30 3.61 13.96
N GLU A 101 1.58 4.92 13.95
CA GLU A 101 0.76 5.93 14.63
C GLU A 101 -0.69 5.93 14.11
N LEU A 102 -0.86 5.90 12.78
CA LEU A 102 -2.19 5.80 12.17
C LEU A 102 -2.87 4.47 12.50
N ALA A 103 -2.13 3.35 12.44
CA ALA A 103 -2.69 2.05 12.78
C ALA A 103 -3.21 2.01 14.22
N ASP A 104 -2.48 2.59 15.16
CA ASP A 104 -2.90 2.67 16.57
C ASP A 104 -4.12 3.57 16.76
N GLN A 105 -4.20 4.73 16.07
CA GLN A 105 -5.37 5.62 16.08
C GLN A 105 -6.61 4.92 15.52
N LEU A 106 -6.46 4.19 14.39
CA LEU A 106 -7.55 3.44 13.79
C LEU A 106 -8.03 2.32 14.70
N VAL A 107 -7.14 1.57 15.31
CA VAL A 107 -7.51 0.52 16.27
C VAL A 107 -8.32 1.10 17.41
N THR A 108 -7.89 2.22 17.99
CA THR A 108 -8.62 2.92 19.07
C THR A 108 -10.03 3.34 18.63
N ARG A 109 -10.18 3.92 17.42
CA ARG A 109 -11.49 4.31 16.89
C ARG A 109 -12.40 3.11 16.60
N LEU A 110 -11.85 2.09 15.92
CA LEU A 110 -12.63 0.96 15.39
C LEU A 110 -12.98 -0.10 16.45
N GLN A 111 -12.45 -0.01 17.65
CA GLN A 111 -12.92 -0.79 18.81
C GLN A 111 -14.37 -0.47 19.19
N HIS A 112 -14.81 0.77 18.95
CA HIS A 112 -16.17 1.18 19.23
C HIS A 112 -17.13 0.61 18.17
N PRO A 113 -18.20 -0.13 18.58
CA PRO A 113 -19.09 -0.81 17.64
C PRO A 113 -19.70 0.11 16.57
N GLN A 114 -19.98 1.36 16.93
CA GLN A 114 -20.53 2.36 16.00
C GLN A 114 -19.59 2.72 14.84
N HIS A 115 -18.27 2.60 15.04
CA HIS A 115 -17.25 2.91 14.03
C HIS A 115 -16.66 1.68 13.35
N ARG A 116 -16.96 0.47 13.88
CA ARG A 116 -16.42 -0.77 13.35
C ARG A 116 -16.96 -1.05 11.95
N PRO A 117 -16.09 -1.20 10.93
CA PRO A 117 -16.49 -1.61 9.60
C PRO A 117 -16.64 -3.13 9.51
N ASP A 118 -17.37 -3.59 8.51
CA ASP A 118 -17.45 -5.01 8.15
C ASP A 118 -16.22 -5.45 7.36
N TRP A 119 -15.63 -4.52 6.55
CA TRP A 119 -14.44 -4.74 5.75
C TRP A 119 -13.51 -3.52 5.73
N ILE A 120 -12.21 -3.81 5.68
CA ILE A 120 -11.16 -2.81 5.39
C ILE A 120 -10.65 -3.08 3.98
N HIS A 121 -10.60 -2.06 3.13
CA HIS A 121 -9.95 -2.13 1.82
C HIS A 121 -8.75 -1.19 1.78
N ALA A 122 -7.57 -1.76 1.65
CA ALA A 122 -6.31 -1.05 1.61
C ALA A 122 -5.80 -0.88 0.16
N HIS A 123 -5.52 0.36 -0.22
CA HIS A 123 -5.06 0.75 -1.54
C HIS A 123 -3.59 1.12 -1.51
N TYR A 124 -2.74 0.32 -2.15
CA TYR A 124 -1.29 0.46 -2.18
C TYR A 124 -0.57 -0.06 -0.92
N ALA A 125 0.77 -0.12 -0.98
CA ALA A 125 1.62 -0.74 0.03
C ALA A 125 1.54 -0.11 1.42
N ASP A 126 1.52 1.23 1.52
CA ASP A 126 1.42 1.96 2.78
C ASP A 126 0.09 1.70 3.49
N ALA A 127 -1.02 1.77 2.74
CA ALA A 127 -2.34 1.41 3.23
C ALA A 127 -2.45 -0.10 3.53
N GLY A 128 -1.82 -0.96 2.71
CA GLY A 128 -1.72 -2.40 2.93
C GLY A 128 -1.06 -2.74 4.25
N TYR A 129 0.03 -2.04 4.59
CA TYR A 129 0.69 -2.17 5.88
C TYR A 129 -0.24 -1.84 7.05
N VAL A 130 -0.87 -0.66 7.02
CA VAL A 130 -1.81 -0.22 8.07
C VAL A 130 -3.02 -1.15 8.14
N GLY A 131 -3.61 -1.50 6.99
CA GLY A 131 -4.75 -2.40 6.89
C GLY A 131 -4.47 -3.78 7.50
N ALA A 132 -3.30 -4.37 7.23
CA ALA A 132 -2.88 -5.64 7.81
C ALA A 132 -2.73 -5.57 9.35
N LEU A 133 -2.16 -4.47 9.88
CA LEU A 133 -2.05 -4.28 11.32
C LEU A 133 -3.42 -4.16 12.00
N VAL A 134 -4.32 -3.33 11.44
CA VAL A 134 -5.66 -3.09 12.00
C VAL A 134 -6.52 -4.34 11.88
N SER A 135 -6.58 -4.96 10.70
CA SER A 135 -7.29 -6.22 10.44
C SER A 135 -6.87 -7.29 11.43
N ARG A 136 -5.58 -7.51 11.58
CA ARG A 136 -5.02 -8.50 12.48
C ARG A 136 -5.38 -8.23 13.94
N ARG A 137 -5.34 -6.97 14.40
CA ARG A 137 -5.61 -6.58 15.78
C ARG A 137 -7.09 -6.69 16.16
N LEU A 138 -7.97 -6.34 15.24
CA LEU A 138 -9.42 -6.29 15.48
C LEU A 138 -10.21 -7.47 14.91
N GLY A 139 -9.58 -8.34 14.09
CA GLY A 139 -10.28 -9.42 13.40
C GLY A 139 -11.29 -8.90 12.37
N ILE A 140 -10.97 -7.81 11.67
CA ILE A 140 -11.78 -7.28 10.58
C ILE A 140 -11.21 -7.77 9.27
N PRO A 141 -12.01 -8.34 8.34
CA PRO A 141 -11.50 -8.84 7.06
C PRO A 141 -10.82 -7.74 6.23
N LEU A 142 -9.76 -8.11 5.49
CA LEU A 142 -8.95 -7.21 4.68
C LEU A 142 -9.06 -7.51 3.20
N VAL A 143 -9.38 -6.48 2.40
CA VAL A 143 -9.18 -6.45 0.95
C VAL A 143 -7.91 -5.66 0.64
N PHE A 144 -7.10 -6.14 -0.29
CA PHE A 144 -5.90 -5.46 -0.73
C PHE A 144 -5.88 -5.23 -2.24
N THR A 145 -5.56 -4.02 -2.66
CA THR A 145 -5.29 -3.65 -4.06
C THR A 145 -3.97 -2.90 -4.14
N GLY A 146 -2.98 -3.47 -4.84
CA GLY A 146 -1.63 -2.90 -4.93
C GLY A 146 -1.51 -1.68 -5.82
N HIS A 147 -2.38 -1.52 -6.83
CA HIS A 147 -2.37 -0.49 -7.90
C HIS A 147 -1.06 -0.41 -8.69
N SER A 148 0.03 -0.71 -8.06
CA SER A 148 1.38 -0.82 -8.60
C SER A 148 2.19 -1.61 -7.58
N LEU A 149 3.03 -2.53 -8.02
CA LEU A 149 3.72 -3.46 -7.16
C LEU A 149 5.23 -3.18 -7.08
N GLY A 150 5.79 -3.28 -5.87
CA GLY A 150 7.19 -2.95 -5.57
C GLY A 150 8.17 -3.87 -6.29
N ARG A 151 7.91 -5.18 -6.32
CA ARG A 151 8.76 -6.17 -7.03
C ARG A 151 8.82 -5.90 -8.52
N GLU A 152 7.70 -5.55 -9.14
CA GLU A 152 7.66 -5.21 -10.56
C GLU A 152 8.37 -3.86 -10.83
N LYS A 153 8.17 -2.87 -9.97
CA LYS A 153 8.90 -1.61 -10.06
C LYS A 153 10.42 -1.81 -9.95
N LEU A 154 10.88 -2.60 -8.97
CA LEU A 154 12.29 -2.93 -8.79
C LEU A 154 12.87 -3.61 -10.03
N ARG A 155 12.19 -4.65 -10.54
CA ARG A 155 12.60 -5.38 -11.75
C ARG A 155 12.80 -4.45 -12.95
N ARG A 156 11.83 -3.54 -13.18
CA ARG A 156 11.90 -2.57 -14.29
C ARG A 156 13.03 -1.57 -14.14
N LEU A 157 13.26 -1.07 -12.93
CA LEU A 157 14.35 -0.12 -12.66
C LEU A 157 15.72 -0.77 -12.84
N LEU A 158 15.91 -2.00 -12.38
CA LEU A 158 17.14 -2.77 -12.58
C LEU A 158 17.36 -3.10 -14.06
N ALA A 159 16.31 -3.52 -14.79
CA ALA A 159 16.39 -3.78 -16.23
C ALA A 159 16.73 -2.51 -17.05
N ALA A 160 16.39 -1.33 -16.54
CA ALA A 160 16.78 -0.04 -17.12
C ALA A 160 18.20 0.42 -16.73
N GLY A 161 18.99 -0.44 -16.06
CA GLY A 161 20.36 -0.13 -15.65
C GLY A 161 20.48 0.66 -14.35
N GLY A 162 19.42 0.72 -13.54
CA GLY A 162 19.45 1.40 -12.24
C GLY A 162 20.30 0.62 -11.23
N ASP A 163 21.00 1.36 -10.35
CA ASP A 163 21.71 0.78 -9.22
C ASP A 163 20.76 0.48 -8.06
N HIS A 164 20.96 -0.68 -7.40
CA HIS A 164 20.08 -1.14 -6.33
C HIS A 164 20.07 -0.20 -5.12
N GLU A 165 21.22 0.33 -4.73
CA GLU A 165 21.33 1.23 -3.58
C GLU A 165 20.63 2.57 -3.84
N GLN A 166 20.80 3.13 -5.03
CA GLN A 166 20.12 4.35 -5.44
C GLN A 166 18.59 4.14 -5.50
N ILE A 167 18.14 2.99 -5.97
CA ILE A 167 16.72 2.63 -5.98
C ILE A 167 16.17 2.55 -4.55
N GLU A 168 16.93 1.92 -3.62
CA GLU A 168 16.53 1.84 -2.21
C GLU A 168 16.41 3.21 -1.57
N GLN A 169 17.42 4.07 -1.75
CA GLN A 169 17.42 5.45 -1.22
C GLN A 169 16.28 6.30 -1.79
N ALA A 170 15.98 6.16 -3.08
CA ALA A 170 14.96 6.95 -3.74
C ALA A 170 13.51 6.51 -3.43
N PHE A 171 13.29 5.21 -3.22
CA PHE A 171 11.96 4.62 -3.21
C PHE A 171 11.63 3.79 -1.96
N ALA A 172 12.58 3.58 -1.04
CA ALA A 172 12.45 2.67 0.10
C ALA A 172 11.83 1.32 -0.34
N ILE A 173 12.39 0.78 -1.46
CA ILE A 173 11.74 -0.30 -2.22
C ILE A 173 11.64 -1.61 -1.43
N SER A 174 12.65 -1.91 -0.61
CA SER A 174 12.65 -3.10 0.26
C SER A 174 11.53 -3.03 1.28
N ARG A 175 11.35 -1.86 1.91
CA ARG A 175 10.30 -1.64 2.89
C ARG A 175 8.90 -1.71 2.27
N ARG A 176 8.77 -1.18 1.05
CA ARG A 176 7.54 -1.29 0.27
C ARG A 176 7.18 -2.75 -0.01
N ILE A 177 8.15 -3.55 -0.48
CA ILE A 177 7.95 -4.98 -0.77
C ILE A 177 7.58 -5.74 0.51
N ASP A 178 8.22 -5.46 1.64
CA ASP A 178 7.89 -6.07 2.93
C ASP A 178 6.46 -5.74 3.39
N ALA A 179 6.01 -4.52 3.16
CA ALA A 179 4.63 -4.09 3.44
C ALA A 179 3.60 -4.80 2.53
N GLU A 180 3.91 -4.98 1.25
CA GLU A 180 3.07 -5.74 0.32
C GLU A 180 3.02 -7.23 0.70
N GLU A 181 4.14 -7.84 1.09
CA GLU A 181 4.17 -9.21 1.63
C GLU A 181 3.31 -9.34 2.90
N LEU A 182 3.37 -8.35 3.80
CA LEU A 182 2.54 -8.33 4.99
C LEU A 182 1.05 -8.22 4.66
N ALA A 183 0.70 -7.32 3.74
CA ALA A 183 -0.68 -7.15 3.28
C ALA A 183 -1.22 -8.43 2.67
N LEU A 184 -0.46 -9.07 1.77
CA LEU A 184 -0.84 -10.32 1.11
C LEU A 184 -0.97 -11.50 2.10
N ALA A 185 -0.14 -11.55 3.15
CA ALA A 185 -0.24 -12.56 4.19
C ALA A 185 -1.53 -12.46 5.03
N HIS A 186 -2.19 -11.30 5.04
CA HIS A 186 -3.36 -11.03 5.87
C HIS A 186 -4.62 -10.71 5.06
N ALA A 187 -4.50 -10.54 3.75
CA ALA A 187 -5.64 -10.26 2.89
C ALA A 187 -6.57 -11.48 2.78
N ASP A 188 -7.85 -11.28 3.02
CA ASP A 188 -8.89 -12.27 2.72
C ASP A 188 -9.26 -12.24 1.24
N LEU A 189 -9.04 -11.09 0.58
CA LEU A 189 -9.31 -10.85 -0.82
C LEU A 189 -8.25 -9.92 -1.41
N VAL A 190 -7.71 -10.28 -2.57
CA VAL A 190 -6.83 -9.43 -3.37
C VAL A 190 -7.55 -9.06 -4.65
N ILE A 191 -7.76 -7.75 -4.87
CA ILE A 191 -8.39 -7.26 -6.10
C ILE A 191 -7.29 -6.81 -7.06
N THR A 192 -7.32 -7.35 -8.27
CA THR A 192 -6.42 -7.02 -9.37
C THR A 192 -7.20 -6.41 -10.53
N SER A 193 -6.56 -5.56 -11.31
CA SER A 193 -7.20 -4.94 -12.48
C SER A 193 -7.24 -5.87 -13.69
N THR A 194 -6.24 -6.75 -13.81
CA THR A 194 -6.07 -7.66 -14.93
C THR A 194 -5.62 -9.04 -14.47
N ARG A 195 -5.82 -10.04 -15.33
CA ARG A 195 -5.33 -11.39 -15.10
C ARG A 195 -3.80 -11.43 -15.09
N GLN A 196 -3.14 -10.72 -16.01
CA GLN A 196 -1.68 -10.64 -16.04
C GLN A 196 -1.10 -10.06 -14.73
N GLU A 197 -1.76 -9.07 -14.13
CA GLU A 197 -1.35 -8.54 -12.81
C GLU A 197 -1.35 -9.65 -11.75
N ALA A 198 -2.41 -10.47 -11.70
CA ALA A 198 -2.52 -11.58 -10.76
C ALA A 198 -1.46 -12.67 -11.03
N ASP A 199 -1.39 -13.15 -12.27
CA ASP A 199 -0.62 -14.34 -12.64
C ASP A 199 0.90 -14.07 -12.73
N GLU A 200 1.32 -12.86 -13.10
CA GLU A 200 2.73 -12.54 -13.32
C GLU A 200 3.32 -11.62 -12.24
N GLN A 201 2.57 -10.62 -11.77
CA GLN A 201 3.12 -9.63 -10.85
C GLN A 201 2.92 -10.03 -9.39
N TYR A 202 1.70 -10.38 -8.98
CA TYR A 202 1.43 -10.85 -7.62
C TYR A 202 2.06 -12.22 -7.35
N ALA A 203 2.12 -13.11 -8.33
CA ALA A 203 2.75 -14.43 -8.20
C ALA A 203 4.24 -14.37 -7.82
N ARG A 204 4.89 -13.21 -7.95
CA ARG A 204 6.29 -12.98 -7.49
C ARG A 204 6.41 -12.81 -5.98
N TYR A 205 5.29 -12.66 -5.26
CA TYR A 205 5.28 -12.47 -3.81
C TYR A 205 5.17 -13.82 -3.10
N GLY A 206 6.02 -14.02 -2.09
CA GLY A 206 6.07 -15.29 -1.36
C GLY A 206 4.82 -15.58 -0.53
N ARG A 207 4.06 -14.53 -0.17
CA ARG A 207 2.83 -14.62 0.64
C ARG A 207 1.56 -14.57 -0.19
N PHE A 208 1.66 -14.40 -1.50
CA PHE A 208 0.50 -14.39 -2.37
C PHE A 208 -0.09 -15.80 -2.53
N GLN A 209 -1.40 -15.90 -2.44
CA GLN A 209 -2.16 -17.12 -2.71
C GLN A 209 -3.13 -16.81 -3.86
N ALA A 210 -3.06 -17.60 -4.92
CA ALA A 210 -3.84 -17.35 -6.15
C ALA A 210 -5.36 -17.37 -5.89
N GLU A 211 -5.80 -18.15 -4.91
CA GLU A 211 -7.21 -18.29 -4.50
C GLU A 211 -7.78 -17.02 -3.87
N GLN A 212 -6.91 -16.14 -3.37
CA GLN A 212 -7.32 -14.82 -2.84
C GLN A 212 -7.56 -13.80 -3.94
N ALA A 213 -6.97 -14.00 -5.13
CA ALA A 213 -7.00 -13.03 -6.22
C ALA A 213 -8.31 -13.08 -7.00
N GLN A 214 -8.88 -11.90 -7.24
CA GLN A 214 -10.06 -11.71 -8.08
C GLN A 214 -9.83 -10.54 -9.03
N VAL A 215 -10.08 -10.78 -10.33
CA VAL A 215 -9.95 -9.74 -11.35
C VAL A 215 -11.23 -8.91 -11.38
N VAL A 216 -11.13 -7.67 -10.91
CA VAL A 216 -12.20 -6.68 -10.94
C VAL A 216 -11.66 -5.44 -11.65
N PRO A 217 -11.88 -5.34 -12.98
CA PRO A 217 -11.37 -4.21 -13.76
C PRO A 217 -11.96 -2.89 -13.28
N PRO A 218 -11.20 -1.79 -13.23
CA PRO A 218 -11.73 -0.47 -12.90
C PRO A 218 -12.78 -0.03 -13.91
N GLY A 219 -13.73 0.79 -13.45
CA GLY A 219 -14.84 1.28 -14.27
C GLY A 219 -14.48 2.52 -15.08
N VAL A 220 -15.22 2.72 -16.15
CA VAL A 220 -15.29 3.96 -16.94
C VAL A 220 -16.55 4.74 -16.56
N ASP A 221 -16.43 6.05 -16.52
CA ASP A 221 -17.56 6.96 -16.33
C ASP A 221 -18.40 7.01 -17.62
N SER A 222 -19.48 6.24 -17.65
CA SER A 222 -20.41 6.16 -18.79
C SER A 222 -21.26 7.41 -19.00
N GLN A 223 -21.35 8.31 -18.03
CA GLN A 223 -22.00 9.60 -18.21
C GLN A 223 -21.13 10.57 -19.01
N ARG A 224 -19.82 10.42 -18.89
CA ARG A 224 -18.84 11.24 -19.58
C ARG A 224 -18.39 10.64 -20.91
N PHE A 225 -18.16 9.34 -20.93
CA PHE A 225 -17.72 8.59 -22.12
C PHE A 225 -18.88 7.75 -22.67
N HIS A 226 -19.54 8.24 -23.70
CA HIS A 226 -20.68 7.63 -24.38
C HIS A 226 -20.68 8.02 -25.87
N PRO A 227 -21.37 7.29 -26.75
CA PRO A 227 -21.32 7.54 -28.19
C PRO A 227 -22.12 8.76 -28.64
N ASP A 228 -23.05 9.24 -27.81
CA ASP A 228 -23.98 10.31 -28.19
C ASP A 228 -23.26 11.67 -28.22
N ALA A 229 -23.44 12.42 -29.29
CA ALA A 229 -22.84 13.72 -29.45
C ALA A 229 -23.50 14.78 -28.54
N THR A 230 -22.66 15.59 -27.89
CA THR A 230 -23.15 16.77 -27.16
C THR A 230 -23.19 17.96 -28.11
N PRO A 231 -24.29 18.79 -28.09
CA PRO A 231 -24.37 19.98 -28.93
C PRO A 231 -23.15 20.90 -28.73
N GLY A 232 -22.56 21.36 -29.85
CA GLY A 232 -21.41 22.28 -29.84
C GLY A 232 -20.02 21.64 -29.70
N GLU A 233 -19.91 20.34 -29.56
CA GLU A 233 -18.60 19.64 -29.45
C GLU A 233 -17.78 19.65 -30.75
N ALA A 234 -18.43 19.44 -31.90
CA ALA A 234 -17.75 19.31 -33.18
C ALA A 234 -16.92 20.57 -33.53
N PRO A 235 -17.44 21.78 -33.46
CA PRO A 235 -16.67 23.01 -33.73
C PRO A 235 -15.45 23.18 -32.81
N VAL A 236 -15.54 22.73 -31.56
CA VAL A 236 -14.44 22.80 -30.59
C VAL A 236 -13.29 21.90 -30.99
N VAL A 237 -13.60 20.63 -31.38
CA VAL A 237 -12.59 19.68 -31.83
C VAL A 237 -12.03 20.06 -33.20
N ASP A 238 -12.90 20.50 -34.13
CA ASP A 238 -12.47 20.95 -35.42
C ASP A 238 -11.52 22.19 -35.30
N GLY A 239 -11.82 23.14 -34.40
CA GLY A 239 -10.92 24.26 -34.09
C GLY A 239 -9.59 23.83 -33.49
N LEU A 240 -9.57 22.76 -32.69
CA LEU A 240 -8.34 22.20 -32.11
C LEU A 240 -7.42 21.59 -33.18
N LEU A 241 -7.98 20.97 -34.23
CA LEU A 241 -7.28 20.16 -35.22
C LEU A 241 -7.13 20.86 -36.58
N ALA A 242 -7.89 21.90 -36.88
CA ALA A 242 -7.99 22.56 -38.18
C ALA A 242 -6.65 23.05 -38.73
N SER A 243 -5.75 23.53 -37.86
CA SER A 243 -4.43 24.00 -38.28
C SER A 243 -3.45 22.91 -38.72
N PHE A 244 -3.79 21.65 -38.46
CA PHE A 244 -2.88 20.52 -38.72
C PHE A 244 -3.30 19.67 -39.93
N LEU A 245 -4.58 19.64 -40.29
CA LEU A 245 -5.13 18.68 -41.23
C LEU A 245 -5.63 19.37 -42.50
N ARG A 246 -5.13 18.91 -43.67
CA ARG A 246 -5.62 19.39 -44.99
C ARG A 246 -6.97 18.80 -45.35
N GLU A 247 -7.21 17.54 -44.96
CA GLU A 247 -8.42 16.77 -45.24
C GLU A 247 -9.02 16.23 -43.92
N PRO A 248 -9.64 17.12 -43.11
CA PRO A 248 -10.09 16.75 -41.74
C PRO A 248 -11.19 15.69 -41.70
N GLU A 249 -11.84 15.40 -42.83
CA GLU A 249 -12.92 14.38 -42.93
C GLU A 249 -12.38 12.94 -43.06
N LEU A 250 -11.10 12.77 -43.38
CA LEU A 250 -10.53 11.41 -43.42
C LEU A 250 -10.58 10.75 -42.05
N PRO A 251 -10.85 9.40 -42.01
CA PRO A 251 -10.85 8.65 -40.76
C PRO A 251 -9.54 8.83 -39.97
N PRO A 252 -9.59 9.24 -38.70
CA PRO A 252 -8.38 9.42 -37.91
C PRO A 252 -7.91 8.10 -37.27
N LEU A 253 -6.59 7.90 -37.22
CA LEU A 253 -5.91 7.05 -36.26
C LEU A 253 -5.59 7.92 -35.04
N LEU A 254 -6.27 7.68 -33.92
CA LEU A 254 -6.22 8.53 -32.72
C LEU A 254 -5.39 7.85 -31.63
N ALA A 255 -4.37 8.52 -31.14
CA ALA A 255 -3.65 8.13 -29.93
C ALA A 255 -3.73 9.24 -28.86
N ILE A 256 -4.11 8.87 -27.65
CA ILE A 256 -4.19 9.75 -26.48
C ILE A 256 -3.31 9.18 -25.37
N SER A 257 -2.21 9.87 -25.04
CA SER A 257 -1.29 9.44 -23.99
C SER A 257 -0.36 10.57 -23.54
N ARG A 258 0.47 10.30 -22.54
CA ARG A 258 1.62 11.17 -22.26
C ARG A 258 2.74 10.89 -23.27
N ALA A 259 3.51 11.93 -23.62
CA ALA A 259 4.70 11.82 -24.49
C ALA A 259 5.88 11.21 -23.72
N VAL A 260 5.84 9.91 -23.44
CA VAL A 260 6.90 9.19 -22.75
C VAL A 260 7.30 7.94 -23.54
N ARG A 261 8.57 7.52 -23.46
CA ARG A 261 9.13 6.41 -24.26
C ARG A 261 8.26 5.14 -24.24
N ARG A 262 7.75 4.77 -23.06
CA ARG A 262 6.93 3.55 -22.91
C ARG A 262 5.61 3.59 -23.70
N LYS A 263 5.12 4.78 -24.09
CA LYS A 263 3.92 4.94 -24.92
C LYS A 263 4.19 4.78 -26.43
N ASN A 264 5.45 4.66 -26.81
CA ASN A 264 5.91 4.25 -28.13
C ASN A 264 5.29 5.01 -29.32
N ILE A 265 4.95 6.29 -29.11
CA ILE A 265 4.32 7.15 -30.13
C ILE A 265 5.17 7.27 -31.40
N PRO A 266 6.54 7.40 -31.33
CA PRO A 266 7.34 7.46 -32.55
C PRO A 266 7.15 6.23 -33.47
N ALA A 267 7.01 5.01 -32.92
CA ALA A 267 6.74 3.82 -33.73
C ALA A 267 5.41 3.91 -34.50
N LEU A 268 4.36 4.49 -33.86
CA LEU A 268 3.08 4.73 -34.53
C LEU A 268 3.24 5.73 -35.69
N VAL A 269 3.97 6.84 -35.48
CA VAL A 269 4.23 7.83 -36.53
C VAL A 269 5.03 7.21 -37.67
N GLU A 270 6.00 6.38 -37.37
CA GLU A 270 6.83 5.69 -38.35
C GLU A 270 6.02 4.66 -39.16
N ALA A 271 5.19 3.82 -38.50
CA ALA A 271 4.29 2.89 -39.19
C ALA A 271 3.31 3.61 -40.12
N PHE A 272 2.75 4.73 -39.67
CA PHE A 272 1.90 5.58 -40.50
C PHE A 272 2.67 6.18 -41.68
N GLY A 273 3.89 6.69 -41.45
CA GLY A 273 4.74 7.31 -42.47
C GLY A 273 5.22 6.33 -43.56
N ARG A 274 5.47 5.08 -43.19
CA ARG A 274 5.90 4.03 -44.17
C ARG A 274 4.75 3.58 -45.07
N SER A 275 3.51 3.52 -44.58
CA SER A 275 2.37 3.03 -45.33
C SER A 275 1.78 4.07 -46.29
N ALA A 276 1.88 3.86 -47.58
CA ALA A 276 1.21 4.68 -48.59
C ALA A 276 -0.32 4.60 -48.43
N VAL A 277 -0.86 3.43 -48.05
CA VAL A 277 -2.30 3.19 -47.88
C VAL A 277 -2.84 4.02 -46.70
N LEU A 278 -2.13 3.98 -45.55
CA LEU A 278 -2.57 4.75 -44.37
C LEU A 278 -2.48 6.28 -44.63
N ARG A 279 -1.40 6.76 -45.24
CA ARG A 279 -1.24 8.18 -45.55
C ARG A 279 -2.32 8.69 -46.52
N GLN A 280 -2.77 7.87 -47.47
CA GLN A 280 -3.78 8.23 -48.43
C GLN A 280 -5.18 8.24 -47.83
N ARG A 281 -5.50 7.32 -46.90
CA ARG A 281 -6.87 7.06 -46.43
C ARG A 281 -7.15 7.60 -45.03
N HIS A 282 -6.14 7.99 -44.30
CA HIS A 282 -6.26 8.35 -42.87
C HIS A 282 -5.52 9.65 -42.52
N ASN A 283 -5.93 10.24 -41.43
CA ASN A 283 -5.16 11.21 -40.66
C ASN A 283 -4.62 10.54 -39.40
N LEU A 284 -3.51 11.06 -38.86
CA LEU A 284 -2.99 10.66 -37.56
C LEU A 284 -3.21 11.79 -36.55
N VAL A 285 -3.87 11.50 -35.42
CA VAL A 285 -4.18 12.49 -34.40
C VAL A 285 -3.53 12.07 -33.06
N LEU A 286 -2.60 12.88 -32.58
CA LEU A 286 -1.78 12.62 -31.43
C LEU A 286 -2.08 13.63 -30.31
N VAL A 287 -2.84 13.24 -29.29
CA VAL A 287 -3.10 14.06 -28.09
C VAL A 287 -2.12 13.65 -26.98
N LEU A 288 -1.00 14.38 -26.90
CA LEU A 288 0.19 13.98 -26.13
C LEU A 288 0.42 14.81 -24.85
N GLY A 289 -0.63 15.38 -24.28
CA GLY A 289 -0.56 16.29 -23.14
C GLY A 289 -0.37 17.75 -23.58
N CYS A 290 -0.39 18.67 -22.60
CA CYS A 290 -0.27 20.10 -22.84
C CYS A 290 1.20 20.56 -22.80
N ARG A 291 1.56 21.50 -23.67
CA ARG A 291 2.88 22.14 -23.72
C ARG A 291 2.77 23.55 -24.27
N GLU A 292 3.61 24.44 -23.81
CA GLU A 292 3.82 25.76 -24.44
C GLU A 292 5.04 25.71 -25.37
N ASP A 293 6.17 25.28 -24.81
CA ASP A 293 7.44 25.13 -25.52
C ASP A 293 8.00 23.74 -25.27
N PRO A 294 8.27 22.87 -26.29
CA PRO A 294 8.89 21.58 -26.12
C PRO A 294 10.21 21.60 -25.36
N ARG A 295 10.98 22.70 -25.42
CA ARG A 295 12.26 22.84 -24.73
C ARG A 295 12.14 22.91 -23.20
N GLN A 296 10.96 23.26 -22.69
CA GLN A 296 10.66 23.34 -21.26
C GLN A 296 10.16 22.01 -20.68
N LEU A 297 9.90 21.03 -21.51
CA LEU A 297 9.48 19.69 -21.10
C LEU A 297 10.62 18.91 -20.43
N GLU A 298 10.26 17.95 -19.60
CA GLU A 298 11.22 16.97 -19.09
C GLU A 298 11.97 16.28 -20.24
N LYS A 299 13.22 15.86 -19.99
CA LYS A 299 14.10 15.29 -21.00
C LYS A 299 13.43 14.20 -21.83
N GLN A 300 12.77 13.24 -21.17
CA GLN A 300 12.11 12.14 -21.86
C GLN A 300 10.97 12.59 -22.79
N GLN A 301 10.15 13.53 -22.34
CA GLN A 301 9.05 14.06 -23.14
C GLN A 301 9.58 14.83 -24.35
N ARG A 302 10.61 15.65 -24.14
CA ARG A 302 11.28 16.42 -25.22
C ARG A 302 11.85 15.49 -26.30
N GLU A 303 12.50 14.39 -25.90
CA GLU A 303 13.04 13.40 -26.85
C GLU A 303 11.93 12.77 -27.70
N VAL A 304 10.78 12.42 -27.09
CA VAL A 304 9.64 11.84 -27.83
C VAL A 304 9.07 12.85 -28.83
N PHE A 305 8.90 14.13 -28.44
CA PHE A 305 8.43 15.16 -29.38
C PHE A 305 9.42 15.40 -30.50
N GLN A 306 10.72 15.42 -30.23
CA GLN A 306 11.75 15.58 -31.26
C GLN A 306 11.67 14.43 -32.28
N GLN A 307 11.55 13.19 -31.84
CA GLN A 307 11.40 12.04 -32.74
C GLN A 307 10.12 12.14 -33.59
N VAL A 308 9.00 12.62 -33.00
CA VAL A 308 7.76 12.83 -33.75
C VAL A 308 7.96 13.88 -34.84
N PHE A 309 8.62 15.02 -34.54
CA PHE A 309 8.88 16.08 -35.52
C PHE A 309 9.82 15.59 -36.63
N ASP A 310 10.88 14.87 -36.29
CA ASP A 310 11.82 14.31 -37.25
C ASP A 310 11.14 13.30 -38.20
N LEU A 311 10.18 12.52 -37.69
CA LEU A 311 9.42 11.56 -38.51
C LEU A 311 8.37 12.26 -39.39
N VAL A 312 7.72 13.32 -38.88
CA VAL A 312 6.80 14.14 -39.71
C VAL A 312 7.52 14.71 -40.88
N ASP A 313 8.74 15.27 -40.68
CA ASP A 313 9.57 15.80 -41.75
C ASP A 313 10.07 14.72 -42.71
N ARG A 314 10.63 13.64 -42.17
CA ARG A 314 11.17 12.51 -42.95
C ARG A 314 10.20 11.93 -43.98
N TYR A 315 8.91 11.80 -43.56
CA TYR A 315 7.88 11.16 -44.40
C TYR A 315 6.93 12.18 -45.05
N ASP A 316 7.22 13.46 -45.00
CA ASP A 316 6.38 14.56 -45.53
C ASP A 316 4.92 14.46 -45.07
N LEU A 317 4.72 14.32 -43.78
CA LEU A 317 3.40 14.12 -43.16
C LEU A 317 2.67 15.44 -42.85
N TYR A 318 3.09 16.55 -43.45
CA TYR A 318 2.47 17.87 -43.28
C TYR A 318 1.03 17.88 -43.77
N GLY A 319 0.13 18.31 -42.91
CA GLY A 319 -1.33 18.29 -43.18
C GLY A 319 -1.99 16.93 -43.02
N LYS A 320 -1.27 15.92 -42.51
CA LYS A 320 -1.78 14.57 -42.22
C LYS A 320 -1.66 14.18 -40.74
N VAL A 321 -0.80 14.87 -39.95
CA VAL A 321 -0.58 14.57 -38.55
C VAL A 321 -0.94 15.77 -37.68
N ALA A 322 -1.92 15.60 -36.80
CA ALA A 322 -2.30 16.60 -35.80
C ALA A 322 -1.67 16.29 -34.42
N TYR A 323 -1.01 17.26 -33.82
CA TYR A 323 -0.42 17.18 -32.48
C TYR A 323 -0.62 18.48 -31.70
N PRO A 324 -1.87 18.77 -31.29
CA PRO A 324 -2.23 20.05 -30.67
C PRO A 324 -1.38 20.32 -29.42
N LYS A 325 -1.06 21.60 -29.20
CA LYS A 325 -0.23 22.04 -28.07
C LYS A 325 -0.98 21.98 -26.74
N GLN A 326 -2.27 22.22 -26.78
CA GLN A 326 -3.10 22.35 -25.61
C GLN A 326 -4.46 21.68 -25.84
N HIS A 327 -5.01 21.08 -24.78
CA HIS A 327 -6.37 20.56 -24.72
C HIS A 327 -6.84 20.60 -23.28
N GLN A 328 -8.13 20.70 -23.09
CA GLN A 328 -8.74 20.56 -21.77
C GLN A 328 -9.18 19.12 -21.55
N ARG A 329 -9.11 18.65 -20.31
CA ARG A 329 -9.57 17.29 -19.95
C ARG A 329 -11.05 17.06 -20.32
N ALA A 330 -11.86 18.12 -20.22
CA ALA A 330 -13.28 18.08 -20.61
C ALA A 330 -13.50 17.84 -22.12
N GLN A 331 -12.50 18.14 -22.96
CA GLN A 331 -12.60 17.95 -24.43
C GLN A 331 -12.29 16.51 -24.88
N ILE A 332 -11.65 15.69 -24.04
CA ILE A 332 -11.22 14.33 -24.42
C ILE A 332 -12.40 13.45 -24.87
N PRO A 333 -13.56 13.40 -24.20
CA PRO A 333 -14.72 12.65 -24.71
C PRO A 333 -15.17 13.11 -26.10
N ALA A 334 -15.15 14.42 -26.35
CA ALA A 334 -15.49 14.99 -27.65
C ALA A 334 -14.52 14.56 -28.75
N VAL A 335 -13.21 14.46 -28.44
CA VAL A 335 -12.19 13.97 -29.38
C VAL A 335 -12.45 12.50 -29.75
N TYR A 336 -12.79 11.64 -28.79
CA TYR A 336 -13.16 10.24 -29.08
C TYR A 336 -14.40 10.17 -29.96
N ARG A 337 -15.48 10.89 -29.63
CA ARG A 337 -16.71 10.93 -30.43
C ARG A 337 -16.48 11.52 -31.83
N TRP A 338 -15.65 12.56 -31.94
CA TRP A 338 -15.24 13.15 -33.21
C TRP A 338 -14.57 12.10 -34.13
N ALA A 339 -13.64 11.31 -33.57
CA ALA A 339 -12.96 10.26 -34.29
C ALA A 339 -13.91 9.11 -34.66
N ALA A 340 -14.83 8.72 -33.77
CA ALA A 340 -15.83 7.68 -34.04
C ALA A 340 -16.77 8.04 -35.18
N ARG A 341 -17.27 9.31 -35.25
CA ARG A 341 -18.11 9.80 -36.34
C ARG A 341 -17.41 9.72 -37.70
N ARG A 342 -16.09 9.89 -37.73
CA ARG A 342 -15.27 9.77 -38.94
C ARG A 342 -14.76 8.34 -39.20
N ARG A 343 -15.32 7.34 -38.50
CA ARG A 343 -14.91 5.93 -38.60
C ARG A 343 -13.42 5.71 -38.34
N GLY A 344 -12.87 6.48 -37.41
CA GLY A 344 -11.49 6.34 -36.98
C GLY A 344 -11.23 5.08 -36.14
N LEU A 345 -9.98 4.91 -35.76
CA LEU A 345 -9.52 3.87 -34.86
C LEU A 345 -8.80 4.51 -33.67
N PHE A 346 -8.95 3.94 -32.50
CA PHE A 346 -8.08 4.25 -31.36
C PHE A 346 -6.84 3.38 -31.38
N VAL A 347 -5.66 3.97 -31.25
CA VAL A 347 -4.38 3.23 -31.30
C VAL A 347 -3.65 3.38 -29.98
N ASN A 348 -3.32 2.26 -29.35
CA ASN A 348 -2.46 2.22 -28.16
C ASN A 348 -1.19 1.44 -28.47
N PRO A 349 -0.11 2.11 -28.94
CA PRO A 349 1.14 1.46 -29.31
C PRO A 349 2.11 1.28 -28.12
N ALA A 350 1.62 1.35 -26.89
CA ALA A 350 2.47 1.29 -25.69
C ALA A 350 3.25 -0.02 -25.61
N LEU A 351 4.54 0.05 -25.25
CA LEU A 351 5.36 -1.15 -25.01
C LEU A 351 4.79 -2.04 -23.91
N THR A 352 4.09 -1.46 -22.98
CA THR A 352 3.31 -2.14 -21.92
C THR A 352 2.18 -1.23 -21.51
N GLU A 353 0.96 -1.74 -21.47
CA GLU A 353 -0.21 -1.02 -20.95
C GLU A 353 -0.80 -1.81 -19.76
N PRO A 354 -0.54 -1.40 -18.51
CA PRO A 354 -0.96 -2.17 -17.34
C PRO A 354 -2.45 -2.49 -17.28
N PHE A 355 -3.30 -1.51 -17.63
CA PHE A 355 -4.75 -1.72 -17.67
C PHE A 355 -5.36 -1.21 -18.98
N GLY A 356 -5.25 0.10 -19.29
CA GLY A 356 -5.78 0.69 -20.52
C GLY A 356 -7.11 1.40 -20.38
N LEU A 357 -7.26 2.30 -19.40
CA LEU A 357 -8.46 3.14 -19.27
C LEU A 357 -8.79 3.88 -20.57
N THR A 358 -7.80 4.38 -21.28
CA THR A 358 -8.00 5.07 -22.57
C THR A 358 -8.62 4.19 -23.66
N LEU A 359 -8.35 2.87 -23.61
CA LEU A 359 -9.03 1.91 -24.52
C LEU A 359 -10.52 1.80 -24.19
N LEU A 360 -10.84 1.71 -22.90
CA LEU A 360 -12.23 1.63 -22.46
C LEU A 360 -13.00 2.93 -22.71
N GLU A 361 -12.35 4.08 -22.51
CA GLU A 361 -12.89 5.41 -22.84
C GLU A 361 -13.20 5.52 -24.35
N ALA A 362 -12.27 5.06 -25.19
CA ALA A 362 -12.45 5.01 -26.65
C ALA A 362 -13.58 4.07 -27.06
N ALA A 363 -13.61 2.86 -26.50
CA ALA A 363 -14.65 1.86 -26.77
C ALA A 363 -16.04 2.35 -26.34
N ALA A 364 -16.15 2.99 -25.18
CA ALA A 364 -17.39 3.61 -24.69
C ALA A 364 -17.91 4.69 -25.64
N CYS A 365 -17.02 5.42 -26.30
CA CYS A 365 -17.37 6.42 -27.31
C CYS A 365 -17.57 5.83 -28.72
N GLY A 366 -17.47 4.52 -28.88
CA GLY A 366 -17.70 3.81 -30.14
C GLY A 366 -16.50 3.77 -31.10
N LEU A 367 -15.27 3.82 -30.57
CA LEU A 367 -14.05 3.64 -31.38
C LEU A 367 -13.54 2.20 -31.28
N PRO A 368 -13.43 1.47 -32.42
CA PRO A 368 -12.61 0.27 -32.48
C PRO A 368 -11.14 0.56 -32.25
N MET A 369 -10.36 -0.43 -31.82
CA MET A 369 -9.00 -0.20 -31.40
C MET A 369 -7.95 -1.13 -32.02
N VAL A 370 -6.72 -0.63 -32.10
CA VAL A 370 -5.51 -1.40 -32.33
C VAL A 370 -4.60 -1.16 -31.12
N ALA A 371 -4.26 -2.21 -30.40
CA ALA A 371 -3.56 -2.07 -29.14
C ALA A 371 -2.42 -3.09 -29.00
N THR A 372 -1.45 -2.77 -28.14
CA THR A 372 -0.39 -3.70 -27.74
C THR A 372 -0.98 -5.00 -27.20
N ASP A 373 -0.29 -6.07 -27.41
CA ASP A 373 -0.60 -7.38 -26.82
C ASP A 373 0.04 -7.59 -25.44
N ASP A 374 0.67 -6.56 -24.84
CA ASP A 374 1.26 -6.63 -23.49
C ASP A 374 0.42 -5.85 -22.47
N GLY A 375 -0.19 -6.60 -21.56
CA GLY A 375 -0.94 -6.06 -20.43
C GLY A 375 -2.45 -6.14 -20.55
N GLY A 376 -3.12 -5.14 -19.96
CA GLY A 376 -4.58 -5.05 -19.88
C GLY A 376 -5.34 -5.08 -21.20
N PRO A 377 -4.80 -4.62 -22.33
CA PRO A 377 -5.49 -4.72 -23.61
C PRO A 377 -5.91 -6.15 -23.98
N ARG A 378 -5.16 -7.18 -23.57
CA ARG A 378 -5.57 -8.58 -23.75
C ARG A 378 -6.91 -8.89 -23.07
N ASP A 379 -7.06 -8.50 -21.81
CA ASP A 379 -8.29 -8.74 -21.05
C ASP A 379 -9.45 -7.90 -21.58
N ILE A 380 -9.19 -6.68 -22.05
CA ILE A 380 -10.18 -5.77 -22.62
C ILE A 380 -10.70 -6.33 -23.94
N LEU A 381 -9.82 -6.62 -24.90
CA LEU A 381 -10.23 -7.10 -26.23
C LEU A 381 -10.86 -8.49 -26.18
N ALA A 382 -10.40 -9.35 -25.26
CA ALA A 382 -11.03 -10.67 -25.06
C ALA A 382 -12.52 -10.58 -24.64
N ARG A 383 -12.92 -9.47 -24.00
CA ARG A 383 -14.32 -9.24 -23.57
C ARG A 383 -15.08 -8.33 -24.50
N CYS A 384 -14.41 -7.33 -25.08
CA CYS A 384 -15.05 -6.33 -25.92
C CYS A 384 -15.16 -6.78 -27.38
N ASP A 385 -14.30 -7.66 -27.87
CA ASP A 385 -14.22 -8.08 -29.29
C ASP A 385 -14.35 -6.88 -30.25
N ASN A 386 -13.56 -5.82 -29.99
CA ASN A 386 -13.73 -4.53 -30.65
C ASN A 386 -12.45 -3.99 -31.27
N GLY A 387 -11.51 -4.88 -31.69
CA GLY A 387 -10.27 -4.45 -32.29
C GLY A 387 -9.25 -5.56 -32.52
N LEU A 388 -7.98 -5.18 -32.66
CA LEU A 388 -6.85 -6.07 -32.86
C LEU A 388 -5.76 -5.85 -31.82
N LEU A 389 -5.16 -6.95 -31.35
CA LEU A 389 -3.89 -6.94 -30.62
C LEU A 389 -2.74 -7.08 -31.61
N VAL A 390 -1.67 -6.33 -31.41
CA VAL A 390 -0.48 -6.32 -32.26
C VAL A 390 0.78 -6.30 -31.43
N ASP A 391 1.85 -6.92 -31.92
CA ASP A 391 3.19 -6.71 -31.36
C ASP A 391 3.69 -5.32 -31.79
N VAL A 392 3.68 -4.37 -30.87
CA VAL A 392 4.09 -2.98 -31.11
C VAL A 392 5.60 -2.80 -31.13
N THR A 393 6.39 -3.84 -30.82
CA THR A 393 7.84 -3.85 -30.95
C THR A 393 8.28 -4.20 -32.37
N ASP A 394 7.40 -4.85 -33.14
CA ASP A 394 7.54 -5.10 -34.57
C ASP A 394 6.78 -4.04 -35.38
N LEU A 395 7.53 -3.20 -36.08
CA LEU A 395 6.98 -2.11 -36.87
C LEU A 395 6.11 -2.56 -38.04
N GLU A 396 6.46 -3.69 -38.69
CA GLU A 396 5.68 -4.27 -39.76
C GLU A 396 4.34 -4.82 -39.24
N ALA A 397 4.38 -5.53 -38.10
CA ALA A 397 3.16 -6.03 -37.45
C ALA A 397 2.22 -4.88 -37.04
N LEU A 398 2.76 -3.77 -36.53
CA LEU A 398 1.97 -2.58 -36.21
C LEU A 398 1.34 -1.96 -37.46
N GLN A 399 2.11 -1.79 -38.55
CA GLN A 399 1.62 -1.26 -39.81
C GLN A 399 0.49 -2.15 -40.40
N ASP A 400 0.75 -3.45 -40.54
CA ASP A 400 -0.23 -4.43 -41.06
C ASP A 400 -1.51 -4.45 -40.18
N GLY A 401 -1.36 -4.38 -38.87
CA GLY A 401 -2.47 -4.32 -37.93
C GLY A 401 -3.37 -3.10 -38.18
N LEU A 402 -2.78 -1.92 -38.39
CA LEU A 402 -3.50 -0.68 -38.70
C LEU A 402 -4.22 -0.76 -40.06
N GLU A 403 -3.52 -1.25 -41.10
CA GLU A 403 -4.11 -1.43 -42.43
C GLU A 403 -5.28 -2.42 -42.42
N ARG A 404 -5.09 -3.58 -41.76
CA ARG A 404 -6.16 -4.58 -41.60
C ARG A 404 -7.33 -4.05 -40.81
N ALA A 405 -7.13 -3.35 -39.69
CA ALA A 405 -8.19 -2.83 -38.86
C ALA A 405 -9.07 -1.80 -39.60
N SER A 406 -8.48 -1.02 -40.48
CA SER A 406 -9.15 0.06 -41.24
C SER A 406 -9.77 -0.37 -42.56
N SER A 407 -9.53 -1.61 -43.04
CA SER A 407 -9.89 -2.04 -44.40
C SER A 407 -11.35 -2.42 -44.61
N ASP A 408 -12.09 -2.78 -43.54
CA ASP A 408 -13.45 -3.36 -43.62
C ASP A 408 -14.47 -2.53 -42.82
N PRO A 409 -15.39 -1.81 -43.51
CA PRO A 409 -16.42 -0.99 -42.86
C PRO A 409 -17.44 -1.79 -42.05
N GLU A 410 -17.77 -3.03 -42.43
CA GLU A 410 -18.74 -3.85 -41.69
C GLU A 410 -18.16 -4.36 -40.39
N ARG A 411 -16.90 -4.80 -40.45
CA ARG A 411 -16.15 -5.15 -39.25
C ARG A 411 -16.00 -3.96 -38.30
N TRP A 412 -15.73 -2.76 -38.81
CA TRP A 412 -15.67 -1.54 -38.03
C TRP A 412 -16.99 -1.29 -37.27
N ARG A 413 -18.16 -1.42 -37.94
CA ARG A 413 -19.46 -1.24 -37.29
C ARG A 413 -19.71 -2.27 -36.19
N ARG A 414 -19.44 -3.54 -36.48
CA ARG A 414 -19.54 -4.61 -35.48
C ARG A 414 -18.65 -4.36 -34.26
N TRP A 415 -17.39 -4.00 -34.47
CA TRP A 415 -16.46 -3.66 -33.37
C TRP A 415 -16.91 -2.45 -32.57
N ARG A 416 -17.44 -1.41 -33.22
CA ARG A 416 -18.04 -0.25 -32.55
C ARG A 416 -19.14 -0.70 -31.58
N ASP A 417 -20.10 -1.46 -32.09
CA ASP A 417 -21.30 -1.86 -31.32
C ASP A 417 -20.90 -2.82 -30.17
N ASN A 418 -20.03 -3.78 -30.42
CA ASN A 418 -19.44 -4.67 -29.42
C ASN A 418 -18.74 -3.89 -28.31
N GLY A 419 -17.93 -2.89 -28.66
CA GLY A 419 -17.20 -2.06 -27.68
C GLY A 419 -18.13 -1.30 -26.76
N ILE A 420 -19.15 -0.62 -27.30
CA ILE A 420 -20.15 0.12 -26.52
C ILE A 420 -20.88 -0.81 -25.54
N GLU A 421 -21.41 -1.94 -26.04
CA GLU A 421 -22.15 -2.90 -25.22
C GLU A 421 -21.26 -3.51 -24.12
N ALA A 422 -20.07 -3.96 -24.47
CA ALA A 422 -19.19 -4.62 -23.52
C ALA A 422 -18.67 -3.68 -22.42
N VAL A 423 -18.37 -2.42 -22.76
CA VAL A 423 -17.97 -1.44 -21.75
C VAL A 423 -19.11 -1.17 -20.77
N SER A 424 -20.33 -0.96 -21.27
CA SER A 424 -21.49 -0.76 -20.41
C SER A 424 -21.72 -1.94 -19.46
N ARG A 425 -21.62 -3.17 -19.98
CA ARG A 425 -21.91 -4.41 -19.22
C ARG A 425 -20.78 -4.82 -18.27
N HIS A 426 -19.53 -4.62 -18.63
CA HIS A 426 -18.37 -5.23 -17.93
C HIS A 426 -17.39 -4.25 -17.33
N PHE A 427 -17.34 -3.01 -17.82
CA PHE A 427 -16.32 -2.02 -17.47
C PHE A 427 -16.91 -0.67 -17.03
N SER A 428 -18.21 -0.59 -16.72
CA SER A 428 -18.78 0.56 -16.04
C SER A 428 -18.46 0.52 -14.54
N TRP A 429 -18.48 1.67 -13.88
CA TRP A 429 -18.37 1.72 -12.40
C TRP A 429 -19.48 0.94 -11.72
N ASP A 430 -20.67 0.90 -12.33
CA ASP A 430 -21.79 0.09 -11.85
C ASP A 430 -21.47 -1.41 -11.85
N ALA A 431 -20.94 -1.92 -12.96
CA ALA A 431 -20.50 -3.32 -13.08
C ALA A 431 -19.34 -3.64 -12.12
N HIS A 432 -18.40 -2.71 -11.94
CA HIS A 432 -17.30 -2.85 -10.99
C HIS A 432 -17.81 -3.00 -9.56
N VAL A 433 -18.69 -2.09 -9.12
CA VAL A 433 -19.26 -2.08 -7.77
C VAL A 433 -20.12 -3.31 -7.51
N CYS A 434 -20.96 -3.73 -8.48
CA CYS A 434 -21.74 -4.96 -8.36
C CYS A 434 -20.85 -6.19 -8.13
N ARG A 435 -19.80 -6.35 -8.93
CA ARG A 435 -18.86 -7.46 -8.80
C ARG A 435 -18.11 -7.40 -7.47
N TYR A 436 -17.66 -6.21 -7.08
CA TYR A 436 -16.98 -5.97 -5.81
C TYR A 436 -17.84 -6.39 -4.61
N LEU A 437 -19.09 -5.94 -4.55
CA LEU A 437 -20.02 -6.30 -3.47
C LEU A 437 -20.36 -7.79 -3.45
N ALA A 438 -20.57 -8.41 -4.61
CA ALA A 438 -20.82 -9.85 -4.70
C ALA A 438 -19.66 -10.67 -4.12
N LEU A 439 -18.41 -10.29 -4.39
CA LEU A 439 -17.22 -10.95 -3.83
C LEU A 439 -17.15 -10.80 -2.31
N MET A 440 -17.45 -9.61 -1.78
CA MET A 440 -17.48 -9.39 -0.34
C MET A 440 -18.58 -10.20 0.35
N GLN A 441 -19.78 -10.22 -0.19
CA GLN A 441 -20.90 -10.98 0.39
C GLN A 441 -20.63 -12.47 0.42
N GLN A 442 -20.05 -13.06 -0.63
CA GLN A 442 -19.68 -14.47 -0.66
C GLN A 442 -18.69 -14.83 0.47
N ARG A 443 -17.76 -13.93 0.80
CA ARG A 443 -16.76 -14.19 1.82
C ARG A 443 -17.21 -13.85 3.24
N VAL A 444 -18.18 -12.95 3.43
CA VAL A 444 -18.80 -12.72 4.76
C VAL A 444 -19.44 -13.99 5.30
N HIS A 445 -20.11 -14.76 4.46
CA HIS A 445 -20.71 -16.03 4.89
C HIS A 445 -19.66 -17.07 5.32
N ALA A 446 -18.48 -17.09 4.68
CA ALA A 446 -17.40 -17.99 5.06
C ALA A 446 -16.67 -17.52 6.34
N ALA A 447 -16.51 -16.22 6.54
CA ALA A 447 -15.82 -15.62 7.69
C ALA A 447 -16.69 -15.65 8.97
N ALA A 448 -18.01 -15.53 8.87
CA ALA A 448 -18.92 -15.56 10.02
C ALA A 448 -18.82 -16.88 10.79
N SER A 449 -18.57 -18.03 10.12
CA SER A 449 -18.31 -19.32 10.75
C SER A 449 -16.99 -19.33 11.56
N LEU A 450 -16.00 -18.50 11.19
CA LEU A 450 -14.70 -18.44 11.87
C LEU A 450 -14.66 -17.38 12.97
N VAL A 451 -15.44 -16.32 12.86
CA VAL A 451 -15.48 -15.19 13.82
C VAL A 451 -16.31 -15.53 15.06
N ALA A 452 -17.33 -16.35 14.95
CA ALA A 452 -18.14 -16.82 16.10
C ALA A 452 -17.30 -17.53 17.19
N ALA A 453 -16.11 -18.05 16.83
CA ALA A 453 -15.16 -18.67 17.77
C ALA A 453 -14.22 -17.65 18.48
N ARG A 454 -14.29 -16.34 18.18
CA ARG A 454 -13.27 -15.36 18.60
C ARG A 454 -13.73 -14.21 19.51
N THR A 455 -15.00 -14.10 19.83
CA THR A 455 -15.52 -13.07 20.75
C THR A 455 -15.59 -13.61 22.17
N THR A 456 -14.46 -13.62 22.88
CA THR A 456 -14.47 -13.62 24.34
C THR A 456 -14.46 -12.18 24.81
N SER A 457 -15.39 -11.82 25.69
CA SER A 457 -15.44 -10.51 26.34
C SER A 457 -14.07 -10.19 26.97
N PRO A 458 -13.59 -8.93 26.87
CA PRO A 458 -12.33 -8.57 27.47
C PRO A 458 -12.44 -8.69 29.00
N GLU A 459 -11.72 -9.61 29.61
CA GLU A 459 -11.53 -9.64 31.06
C GLU A 459 -10.71 -8.41 31.45
N ARG A 460 -11.33 -7.53 32.20
CA ARG A 460 -10.67 -6.35 32.75
C ARG A 460 -9.89 -6.77 33.99
N ARG A 461 -8.56 -6.86 33.90
CA ARG A 461 -7.72 -7.00 35.11
C ARG A 461 -7.52 -5.62 35.74
N PRO A 462 -7.60 -5.49 37.08
CA PRO A 462 -7.42 -4.21 37.77
C PRO A 462 -5.94 -3.81 37.66
N LEU A 463 -5.66 -2.87 36.76
CA LEU A 463 -4.39 -2.19 36.60
C LEU A 463 -4.61 -0.71 36.87
N GLY A 464 -3.55 -0.02 37.27
CA GLY A 464 -3.56 1.44 37.26
C GLY A 464 -3.85 2.00 35.88
N ASP A 465 -4.06 3.30 35.79
CA ASP A 465 -4.39 4.02 34.55
C ASP A 465 -3.21 4.16 33.58
N ARG A 466 -2.03 3.62 33.93
CA ARG A 466 -0.78 3.66 33.15
C ARG A 466 0.02 2.37 33.31
N LEU A 467 0.85 2.06 32.29
CA LEU A 467 1.74 0.92 32.28
C LEU A 467 3.16 1.32 31.88
N LEU A 468 4.12 1.12 32.78
CA LEU A 468 5.55 1.24 32.51
C LEU A 468 6.10 -0.13 32.13
N LEU A 469 6.81 -0.24 31.01
CA LEU A 469 7.45 -1.48 30.54
C LEU A 469 8.97 -1.29 30.54
N LEU A 470 9.65 -2.01 31.41
CA LEU A 470 11.10 -1.96 31.61
C LEU A 470 11.78 -3.10 30.85
N ASP A 471 12.87 -2.81 30.14
CA ASP A 471 13.69 -3.82 29.48
C ASP A 471 14.72 -4.40 30.47
N LEU A 472 14.56 -5.69 30.77
CA LEU A 472 15.42 -6.42 31.69
C LEU A 472 16.83 -6.66 31.14
N ASP A 473 16.91 -6.88 29.82
CA ASP A 473 18.13 -7.37 29.16
C ASP A 473 19.16 -6.26 28.88
N SER A 474 18.76 -4.98 29.04
CA SER A 474 19.64 -3.83 28.79
C SER A 474 19.58 -2.82 29.93
N SER A 475 18.41 -2.18 30.13
CA SER A 475 18.27 -1.08 31.11
C SER A 475 18.48 -1.52 32.56
N LEU A 476 18.11 -2.76 32.87
CA LEU A 476 18.26 -3.37 34.19
C LEU A 476 19.48 -4.30 34.30
N GLU A 477 20.32 -4.35 33.26
CA GLU A 477 21.55 -5.14 33.30
C GLU A 477 22.68 -4.38 34.02
N GLN A 478 23.20 -4.91 35.14
CA GLN A 478 24.22 -4.26 35.98
C GLN A 478 23.88 -2.80 36.30
N PRO A 479 22.75 -2.51 36.97
CA PRO A 479 22.32 -1.16 37.26
C PRO A 479 23.22 -0.51 38.34
N ASP A 480 23.31 0.82 38.29
CA ASP A 480 23.83 1.62 39.39
C ASP A 480 22.94 1.44 40.62
N ALA A 481 23.57 1.20 41.82
CA ALA A 481 22.82 0.91 43.03
C ALA A 481 21.93 2.06 43.51
N ASP A 482 22.38 3.31 43.39
CA ASP A 482 21.61 4.50 43.81
C ASP A 482 20.44 4.74 42.87
N ALA A 483 20.67 4.58 41.56
CA ALA A 483 19.59 4.69 40.55
C ALA A 483 18.54 3.58 40.71
N LEU A 484 18.98 2.35 41.00
CA LEU A 484 18.08 1.22 41.25
C LEU A 484 17.22 1.44 42.50
N GLN A 485 17.83 1.96 43.58
CA GLN A 485 17.11 2.29 44.80
C GLN A 485 16.04 3.37 44.57
N LEU A 486 16.38 4.41 43.78
CA LEU A 486 15.44 5.46 43.42
C LEU A 486 14.28 4.93 42.57
N LEU A 487 14.59 4.06 41.56
CA LEU A 487 13.56 3.40 40.76
C LEU A 487 12.64 2.56 41.64
N ARG A 488 13.19 1.78 42.58
CA ARG A 488 12.40 1.00 43.55
C ARG A 488 11.41 1.90 44.33
N GLN A 489 11.89 2.99 44.91
CA GLN A 489 11.03 3.95 45.66
C GLN A 489 9.89 4.49 44.78
N GLN A 490 10.16 4.83 43.51
CA GLN A 490 9.13 5.32 42.61
C GLN A 490 8.10 4.25 42.26
N LEU A 491 8.53 2.98 42.04
CA LEU A 491 7.65 1.87 41.76
C LEU A 491 6.77 1.50 42.97
N GLU A 492 7.32 1.49 44.18
CA GLU A 492 6.59 1.23 45.42
C GLU A 492 5.54 2.34 45.70
N ALA A 493 5.91 3.60 45.45
CA ALA A 493 4.99 4.74 45.60
C ALA A 493 3.84 4.74 44.58
N SER A 494 3.97 3.99 43.49
CA SER A 494 3.02 3.94 42.38
C SER A 494 2.21 2.63 42.33
N GLY A 495 2.36 1.74 43.31
CA GLY A 495 1.81 0.37 43.31
C GLY A 495 0.28 0.27 43.37
N PRO A 496 -0.27 -0.98 43.24
CA PRO A 496 -1.69 -1.25 43.25
C PRO A 496 -2.31 -0.80 44.59
N GLY A 497 -3.20 0.16 44.57
CA GLY A 497 -3.81 0.81 45.76
C GLY A 497 -3.49 2.32 45.86
N ALA A 498 -2.43 2.78 45.23
CA ALA A 498 -2.09 4.20 45.13
C ALA A 498 -2.68 4.92 43.91
N GLY A 499 -3.31 4.18 42.98
CA GLY A 499 -4.05 4.74 41.85
C GLY A 499 -3.19 5.32 40.72
N ALA A 500 -1.84 5.09 40.72
CA ALA A 500 -0.96 5.84 39.85
C ALA A 500 -0.40 5.03 38.67
N GLY A 501 -0.26 3.70 38.73
CA GLY A 501 0.25 2.94 37.57
C GLY A 501 0.73 1.53 37.92
N SER A 502 0.86 0.71 36.90
CA SER A 502 1.44 -0.63 36.95
C SER A 502 2.74 -0.66 36.17
N PHE A 503 3.61 -1.62 36.45
CA PHE A 503 4.76 -1.87 35.62
C PHE A 503 4.87 -3.35 35.20
N GLY A 504 5.59 -3.58 34.12
CA GLY A 504 5.88 -4.90 33.58
C GLY A 504 7.30 -4.98 33.05
N ILE A 505 7.70 -6.21 32.72
CA ILE A 505 9.05 -6.54 32.27
C ILE A 505 9.03 -7.04 30.83
N LEU A 506 9.92 -6.51 30.01
CA LEU A 506 10.25 -6.99 28.68
C LEU A 506 11.56 -7.78 28.74
N SER A 507 11.62 -8.97 28.12
CA SER A 507 12.87 -9.75 28.02
C SER A 507 12.89 -10.66 26.79
N GLY A 508 14.06 -10.89 26.21
CA GLY A 508 14.30 -11.92 25.21
C GLY A 508 14.49 -13.34 25.82
N ARG A 509 14.68 -13.42 27.14
CA ARG A 509 14.87 -14.67 27.90
C ARG A 509 13.54 -15.41 28.06
N SER A 510 13.61 -16.69 28.48
CA SER A 510 12.44 -17.41 28.97
C SER A 510 11.91 -16.79 30.25
N LEU A 511 10.62 -17.01 30.56
CA LEU A 511 10.01 -16.49 31.79
C LEU A 511 10.78 -16.91 33.04
N ALA A 512 11.21 -18.19 33.13
CA ALA A 512 11.97 -18.69 34.27
C ALA A 512 13.32 -17.96 34.43
N ALA A 513 14.06 -17.77 33.32
CA ALA A 513 15.35 -17.07 33.34
C ALA A 513 15.19 -15.57 33.62
N ALA A 514 14.14 -14.93 33.08
CA ALA A 514 13.83 -13.54 33.36
C ALA A 514 13.49 -13.29 34.83
N ARG A 515 12.70 -14.18 35.44
CA ARG A 515 12.38 -14.13 36.88
C ARG A 515 13.59 -14.28 37.75
N HIS A 516 14.44 -15.28 37.46
CA HIS A 516 15.67 -15.51 38.24
C HIS A 516 16.53 -14.25 38.25
N ARG A 517 16.74 -13.66 37.07
CA ARG A 517 17.53 -12.41 36.94
C ARG A 517 16.87 -11.22 37.64
N PHE A 518 15.54 -11.09 37.53
CA PHE A 518 14.80 -9.99 38.15
C PHE A 518 14.80 -10.07 39.69
N ALA A 519 14.78 -11.27 40.26
CA ALA A 519 14.83 -11.48 41.71
C ALA A 519 16.10 -10.86 42.36
N GLU A 520 17.23 -10.85 41.64
CA GLU A 520 18.48 -10.24 42.09
C GLU A 520 18.39 -8.71 42.23
N LEU A 521 17.43 -8.06 41.57
CA LEU A 521 17.24 -6.62 41.58
C LEU A 521 16.44 -6.13 42.80
N HIS A 522 15.78 -7.04 43.50
CA HIS A 522 14.94 -6.73 44.65
C HIS A 522 13.91 -5.60 44.40
N LEU A 523 13.37 -5.52 43.19
CA LEU A 523 12.27 -4.62 42.82
C LEU A 523 10.93 -5.23 43.22
N PRO A 524 9.84 -4.43 43.36
CA PRO A 524 8.48 -4.97 43.59
C PRO A 524 8.03 -5.89 42.44
N SER A 525 7.06 -6.76 42.72
CA SER A 525 6.55 -7.72 41.71
C SER A 525 5.88 -7.00 40.53
N PRO A 526 6.26 -7.29 39.28
CA PRO A 526 5.64 -6.69 38.11
C PRO A 526 4.25 -7.28 37.85
N SER A 527 3.35 -6.48 37.31
CA SER A 527 1.98 -6.91 36.95
C SER A 527 1.93 -7.78 35.72
N VAL A 528 2.93 -7.68 34.83
CA VAL A 528 2.99 -8.44 33.58
C VAL A 528 4.44 -8.70 33.15
N TRP A 529 4.61 -9.85 32.55
CA TRP A 529 5.86 -10.30 31.93
C TRP A 529 5.62 -10.52 30.43
N ILE A 530 6.43 -9.90 29.60
CA ILE A 530 6.48 -10.14 28.16
C ILE A 530 7.87 -10.71 27.85
N THR A 531 7.95 -12.01 27.66
CA THR A 531 9.22 -12.77 27.57
C THR A 531 9.39 -13.43 26.21
N ARG A 532 10.53 -14.08 25.97
CA ARG A 532 10.94 -14.71 24.70
C ARG A 532 10.70 -13.81 23.48
N ALA A 533 11.20 -12.54 23.58
CA ALA A 533 11.05 -11.53 22.53
C ALA A 533 9.59 -11.21 22.14
N GLY A 534 8.65 -11.35 23.08
CA GLY A 534 7.25 -11.03 22.88
C GLY A 534 6.37 -12.24 22.49
N THR A 535 6.91 -13.46 22.54
CA THR A 535 6.10 -14.66 22.25
C THR A 535 5.38 -15.21 23.48
N GLU A 536 5.74 -14.80 24.70
CA GLU A 536 5.11 -15.20 25.94
C GLU A 536 4.59 -13.95 26.67
N ILE A 537 3.37 -14.02 27.19
CA ILE A 537 2.78 -13.05 28.13
C ILE A 537 2.35 -13.83 29.35
N ALA A 538 2.78 -13.38 30.54
CA ALA A 538 2.33 -13.95 31.82
C ALA A 538 1.97 -12.84 32.80
N TYR A 539 1.06 -13.11 33.73
CA TYR A 539 0.49 -12.14 34.63
C TYR A 539 0.80 -12.43 36.08
N GLY A 540 1.00 -11.36 36.85
CA GLY A 540 1.11 -11.38 38.30
C GLY A 540 2.19 -12.32 38.85
N GLU A 541 1.98 -12.76 40.07
CA GLU A 541 2.87 -13.69 40.78
C GLU A 541 2.60 -15.16 40.40
N ASP A 542 1.37 -15.49 40.03
CA ASP A 542 0.95 -16.84 39.63
C ASP A 542 1.52 -17.24 38.27
N LEU A 543 2.02 -16.30 37.48
CA LEU A 543 2.71 -16.50 36.19
C LEU A 543 1.92 -17.32 35.19
N GLU A 544 0.63 -17.16 35.24
CA GLU A 544 -0.26 -17.81 34.27
C GLU A 544 -0.01 -17.24 32.88
N ALA A 545 0.34 -18.14 31.93
CA ALA A 545 0.53 -17.76 30.54
C ALA A 545 -0.80 -17.38 29.87
N ASP A 546 -0.76 -16.35 29.02
CA ASP A 546 -1.95 -15.92 28.29
C ASP A 546 -2.30 -16.88 27.13
N PRO A 547 -3.37 -17.67 27.24
CA PRO A 547 -3.72 -18.64 26.20
C PRO A 547 -4.28 -17.96 24.94
N GLN A 548 -4.88 -16.77 25.05
CA GLN A 548 -5.39 -16.04 23.90
C GLN A 548 -4.25 -15.44 23.07
N TRP A 549 -3.19 -14.95 23.75
CA TRP A 549 -1.99 -14.52 23.06
C TRP A 549 -1.33 -15.69 22.32
N ALA A 550 -1.14 -16.82 23.00
CA ALA A 550 -0.58 -18.03 22.39
C ALA A 550 -1.40 -18.49 21.17
N ALA A 551 -2.72 -18.58 21.27
CA ALA A 551 -3.60 -18.93 20.17
C ALA A 551 -3.50 -17.93 18.99
N ARG A 552 -3.34 -16.63 19.30
CA ARG A 552 -3.22 -15.57 18.28
C ARG A 552 -1.95 -15.67 17.46
N ILE A 553 -0.82 -15.99 18.11
CA ILE A 553 0.48 -16.08 17.41
C ILE A 553 0.73 -17.44 16.78
N ALA A 554 -0.03 -18.48 17.19
CA ALA A 554 0.06 -19.82 16.63
C ALA A 554 -0.47 -19.93 15.19
N VAL A 555 -1.28 -18.96 14.74
CA VAL A 555 -1.86 -19.00 13.39
C VAL A 555 -0.77 -19.02 12.34
N ASP A 556 -0.81 -20.04 11.47
CA ASP A 556 0.15 -20.29 10.40
C ASP A 556 1.61 -20.51 10.86
N TRP A 557 1.84 -20.73 12.16
CA TRP A 557 3.16 -21.01 12.69
C TRP A 557 3.40 -22.51 12.79
N GLN A 558 4.47 -23.00 12.20
CA GLN A 558 4.91 -24.39 12.27
C GLN A 558 6.41 -24.42 12.58
N ARG A 559 6.73 -24.53 13.87
CA ARG A 559 8.10 -24.43 14.39
C ARG A 559 9.07 -25.36 13.65
N ASP A 560 8.70 -26.65 13.51
CA ASP A 560 9.57 -27.65 12.90
C ASP A 560 9.79 -27.40 11.39
N GLU A 561 8.81 -26.82 10.70
CA GLU A 561 8.95 -26.41 9.31
C GLU A 561 9.87 -25.21 9.15
N VAL A 562 9.81 -24.26 10.09
CA VAL A 562 10.74 -23.12 10.14
C VAL A 562 12.16 -23.61 10.33
N GLU A 563 12.41 -24.50 11.28
CA GLU A 563 13.73 -25.08 11.55
C GLU A 563 14.25 -25.86 10.33
N ARG A 564 13.41 -26.72 9.73
CA ARG A 564 13.75 -27.43 8.48
C ARG A 564 14.03 -26.48 7.31
N SER A 565 13.31 -25.38 7.22
CA SER A 565 13.50 -24.39 6.14
C SER A 565 14.84 -23.67 6.20
N LEU A 566 15.51 -23.67 7.38
CA LEU A 566 16.78 -22.99 7.59
C LEU A 566 17.94 -23.97 7.78
N SER A 567 17.69 -25.30 7.75
CA SER A 567 18.70 -26.33 8.05
C SER A 567 19.88 -26.32 7.06
N ASP A 568 19.69 -25.90 5.81
CA ASP A 568 20.73 -25.77 4.79
C ASP A 568 21.62 -24.53 4.96
N LEU A 569 21.30 -23.63 5.90
CA LEU A 569 22.10 -22.48 6.26
C LEU A 569 23.09 -22.76 7.41
N GLY A 570 23.37 -24.02 7.75
CA GLY A 570 24.28 -24.41 8.82
C GLY A 570 25.72 -23.87 8.73
N ALA A 571 26.17 -23.44 7.54
CA ALA A 571 27.43 -22.71 7.38
C ALA A 571 27.40 -21.32 8.05
N HIS A 572 26.21 -20.75 8.28
CA HIS A 572 26.00 -19.40 8.81
C HIS A 572 25.28 -19.38 10.17
N LEU A 573 24.45 -20.39 10.43
CA LEU A 573 23.55 -20.47 11.58
C LEU A 573 23.89 -21.70 12.44
N GLU A 574 23.96 -21.50 13.75
CA GLU A 574 24.09 -22.56 14.73
C GLU A 574 22.89 -22.51 15.69
N LEU A 575 22.16 -23.61 15.84
CA LEU A 575 21.01 -23.67 16.72
C LEU A 575 21.44 -23.51 18.18
N GLN A 576 20.83 -22.56 18.91
CA GLN A 576 21.14 -22.35 20.32
C GLN A 576 20.55 -23.46 21.21
N ASP A 577 21.02 -23.53 22.47
CA ASP A 577 20.58 -24.47 23.48
C ASP A 577 19.06 -24.46 23.69
N SER A 578 18.52 -25.57 24.18
CA SER A 578 17.09 -25.75 24.43
C SER A 578 16.49 -24.68 25.36
N ALA A 579 17.27 -24.11 26.27
CA ALA A 579 16.84 -23.03 27.16
C ALA A 579 16.49 -21.72 26.41
N GLN A 580 17.10 -21.49 25.24
CA GLN A 580 16.84 -20.33 24.38
C GLN A 580 15.70 -20.59 23.38
N GLN A 581 15.30 -21.83 23.20
CA GLN A 581 14.21 -22.23 22.31
C GLN A 581 12.84 -22.03 22.98
N GLY A 582 11.77 -22.08 22.18
CA GLY A 582 10.40 -22.04 22.67
C GLY A 582 9.40 -22.55 21.64
N PRO A 583 8.16 -22.77 22.02
CA PRO A 583 7.12 -23.22 21.08
C PRO A 583 6.89 -22.22 19.93
N PHE A 584 7.11 -20.95 20.18
CA PHE A 584 6.93 -19.85 19.23
C PHE A 584 8.25 -19.10 18.94
N LYS A 585 9.38 -19.75 19.12
CA LYS A 585 10.70 -19.16 18.91
C LYS A 585 11.72 -20.22 18.52
N VAL A 586 12.44 -19.96 17.41
CA VAL A 586 13.62 -20.72 17.01
C VAL A 586 14.82 -19.78 17.05
N SER A 587 15.82 -20.08 17.87
CA SER A 587 16.99 -19.23 18.14
C SER A 587 18.25 -19.81 17.58
N TYR A 588 19.01 -18.96 16.89
CA TYR A 588 20.32 -19.31 16.31
C TYR A 588 21.39 -18.34 16.79
N LEU A 589 22.63 -18.84 16.87
CA LEU A 589 23.84 -18.05 16.94
C LEU A 589 24.37 -17.86 15.51
N LEU A 590 24.74 -16.65 15.16
CA LEU A 590 25.40 -16.37 13.88
C LEU A 590 26.87 -16.71 13.96
N ARG A 591 27.42 -17.40 12.96
CA ARG A 591 28.86 -17.68 12.86
C ARG A 591 29.67 -16.46 12.43
N GLN A 592 29.02 -15.50 11.81
CA GLN A 592 29.57 -14.19 11.44
C GLN A 592 28.52 -13.11 11.68
N PRO A 593 28.87 -11.98 12.33
CA PRO A 593 27.93 -10.91 12.58
C PRO A 593 27.56 -10.20 11.26
N GLY A 594 26.32 -9.80 11.11
CA GLY A 594 25.94 -8.93 10.00
C GLY A 594 24.50 -9.06 9.52
N GLU A 595 24.04 -8.02 8.86
CA GLU A 595 22.68 -7.95 8.30
C GLU A 595 22.49 -8.77 7.01
N ALA A 596 23.58 -9.13 6.33
CA ALA A 596 23.51 -9.91 5.09
C ALA A 596 22.80 -11.27 5.29
N ILE A 597 23.07 -11.93 6.42
CA ILE A 597 22.41 -13.20 6.77
C ILE A 597 20.92 -13.01 7.02
N LEU A 598 20.49 -11.86 7.55
CA LEU A 598 19.09 -11.56 7.79
C LEU A 598 18.30 -11.51 6.46
N ALA A 599 18.89 -10.94 5.41
CA ALA A 599 18.30 -10.91 4.08
C ALA A 599 18.13 -12.34 3.49
N LEU A 600 19.17 -13.17 3.66
CA LEU A 600 19.16 -14.56 3.21
C LEU A 600 18.10 -15.38 3.95
N VAL A 601 18.01 -15.25 5.28
CA VAL A 601 16.98 -15.93 6.09
C VAL A 601 15.57 -15.48 5.69
N ARG A 602 15.36 -14.18 5.52
CA ARG A 602 14.07 -13.64 5.00
C ARG A 602 13.72 -14.24 3.65
N GLN A 603 14.67 -14.27 2.73
CA GLN A 603 14.47 -14.87 1.42
C GLN A 603 14.08 -16.35 1.54
N ARG A 604 14.80 -17.13 2.35
CA ARG A 604 14.55 -18.56 2.53
C ARG A 604 13.17 -18.83 3.14
N LEU A 605 12.79 -18.13 4.19
CA LEU A 605 11.47 -18.25 4.82
C LEU A 605 10.35 -17.92 3.83
N ARG A 606 10.53 -16.90 2.97
CA ARG A 606 9.58 -16.57 1.89
C ARG A 606 9.49 -17.68 0.85
N GLN A 607 10.62 -18.18 0.36
CA GLN A 607 10.66 -19.28 -0.63
C GLN A 607 9.94 -20.53 -0.13
N ARG A 608 10.06 -20.81 1.17
CA ARG A 608 9.38 -21.93 1.83
C ARG A 608 8.00 -21.58 2.38
N ARG A 609 7.46 -20.40 2.05
CA ARG A 609 6.14 -19.89 2.47
C ARG A 609 5.89 -19.94 3.98
N GLN A 610 6.95 -19.77 4.78
CA GLN A 610 6.83 -19.81 6.24
C GLN A 610 6.27 -18.48 6.78
N ALA A 611 5.23 -18.54 7.62
CA ALA A 611 4.62 -17.39 8.32
C ALA A 611 5.48 -16.95 9.52
N ALA A 612 6.76 -16.69 9.26
CA ALA A 612 7.78 -16.38 10.23
C ALA A 612 8.52 -15.10 9.89
N ARG A 613 9.07 -14.45 10.90
CA ARG A 613 9.89 -13.26 10.80
C ARG A 613 11.22 -13.46 11.57
N PRO A 614 12.36 -13.18 10.95
CA PRO A 614 13.63 -13.18 11.65
C PRO A 614 13.83 -11.86 12.40
N TYR A 615 14.45 -11.95 13.56
CA TYR A 615 14.72 -10.87 14.48
C TYR A 615 16.19 -10.96 14.94
N LEU A 616 16.98 -9.95 14.63
CA LEU A 616 18.40 -9.92 15.00
C LEU A 616 18.58 -9.19 16.34
N ARG A 617 19.37 -9.78 17.23
CA ARG A 617 19.69 -9.23 18.56
C ARG A 617 21.21 -9.21 18.76
N CYS A 618 21.73 -8.05 19.16
CA CYS A 618 23.16 -7.84 19.42
C CYS A 618 24.08 -8.31 18.28
N HIS A 619 23.65 -8.22 17.03
CA HIS A 619 24.36 -8.62 15.81
C HIS A 619 24.80 -10.11 15.72
N TRP A 620 24.63 -10.90 16.79
CA TRP A 620 25.07 -12.30 16.90
C TRP A 620 23.94 -13.31 17.07
N PHE A 621 22.77 -12.88 17.54
CA PHE A 621 21.66 -13.77 17.86
C PHE A 621 20.51 -13.52 16.90
N LEU A 622 20.10 -14.60 16.23
CA LEU A 622 18.95 -14.57 15.33
C LEU A 622 17.79 -15.35 15.95
N ASP A 623 16.73 -14.68 16.29
CA ASP A 623 15.47 -15.30 16.72
C ASP A 623 14.50 -15.31 15.54
N VAL A 624 13.88 -16.45 15.25
CA VAL A 624 12.80 -16.56 14.26
C VAL A 624 11.49 -16.77 15.01
N LEU A 625 10.57 -15.84 14.81
CA LEU A 625 9.30 -15.74 15.54
C LEU A 625 8.12 -15.89 14.57
N PRO A 626 6.91 -16.25 15.05
CA PRO A 626 5.69 -16.14 14.25
C PRO A 626 5.53 -14.74 13.67
N LEU A 627 4.96 -14.64 12.48
CA LEU A 627 4.73 -13.36 11.80
C LEU A 627 3.89 -12.38 12.66
N ARG A 628 3.03 -12.93 13.53
CA ARG A 628 2.13 -12.18 14.41
C ARG A 628 2.73 -11.86 15.77
N ALA A 629 3.96 -12.30 16.08
CA ALA A 629 4.60 -12.11 17.38
C ALA A 629 5.68 -11.04 17.32
N SER A 630 5.67 -10.11 18.25
CA SER A 630 6.77 -9.21 18.64
C SER A 630 6.47 -8.58 19.99
N ARG A 631 7.49 -7.95 20.61
CA ARG A 631 7.30 -7.13 21.82
C ARG A 631 6.22 -6.06 21.61
N SER A 632 6.28 -5.37 20.47
CA SER A 632 5.33 -4.31 20.08
C SER A 632 3.91 -4.82 19.95
N GLU A 633 3.70 -5.98 19.32
CA GLU A 633 2.37 -6.58 19.17
C GLU A 633 1.83 -7.15 20.50
N ALA A 634 2.70 -7.70 21.35
CA ALA A 634 2.32 -8.13 22.69
C ALA A 634 1.80 -6.96 23.54
N ILE A 635 2.48 -5.80 23.49
CA ILE A 635 2.05 -4.59 24.18
C ILE A 635 0.70 -4.10 23.66
N ARG A 636 0.48 -4.09 22.35
CA ARG A 636 -0.79 -3.69 21.75
C ARG A 636 -1.92 -4.66 22.06
N PHE A 637 -1.62 -5.96 22.11
CA PHE A 637 -2.57 -6.97 22.56
C PHE A 637 -3.01 -6.71 24.01
N LEU A 638 -2.05 -6.42 24.90
CA LEU A 638 -2.35 -6.08 26.30
C LEU A 638 -3.18 -4.80 26.41
N ALA A 639 -2.80 -3.76 25.67
CA ALA A 639 -3.53 -2.49 25.64
C ALA A 639 -5.00 -2.69 25.26
N LEU A 640 -5.25 -3.51 24.22
CA LEU A 640 -6.59 -3.88 23.79
C LEU A 640 -7.36 -4.64 24.88
N ARG A 641 -6.73 -5.66 25.44
CA ARG A 641 -7.35 -6.54 26.45
C ARG A 641 -7.69 -5.79 27.73
N TRP A 642 -6.83 -4.89 28.15
CA TRP A 642 -7.01 -4.12 29.37
C TRP A 642 -7.76 -2.80 29.16
N GLN A 643 -8.16 -2.51 27.94
CA GLN A 643 -8.76 -1.23 27.56
C GLN A 643 -7.91 -0.02 28.00
N LEU A 644 -6.58 -0.21 27.98
CA LEU A 644 -5.61 0.82 28.33
C LEU A 644 -5.21 1.58 27.05
N PRO A 645 -5.42 2.92 27.00
CA PRO A 645 -4.97 3.70 25.86
C PRO A 645 -3.46 3.60 25.65
N LEU A 646 -3.01 3.46 24.40
CA LEU A 646 -1.58 3.29 24.09
C LEU A 646 -0.72 4.48 24.51
N ASP A 647 -1.27 5.67 24.54
CA ASP A 647 -0.60 6.89 25.04
C ASP A 647 -0.42 6.91 26.57
N ARG A 648 -1.00 5.94 27.29
CA ARG A 648 -0.79 5.68 28.71
C ARG A 648 0.26 4.60 28.97
N ILE A 649 0.96 4.15 27.93
CA ILE A 649 2.04 3.17 28.03
C ILE A 649 3.37 3.86 27.77
N LEU A 650 4.33 3.64 28.67
CA LEU A 650 5.72 4.05 28.51
C LEU A 650 6.59 2.80 28.37
N VAL A 651 7.38 2.75 27.31
CA VAL A 651 8.30 1.63 27.03
C VAL A 651 9.75 2.12 27.05
N VAL A 652 10.65 1.24 27.44
CA VAL A 652 12.10 1.48 27.32
C VAL A 652 12.63 0.68 26.14
N ALA A 653 13.36 1.33 25.24
CA ALA A 653 13.91 0.75 24.03
C ALA A 653 15.41 1.05 23.93
N SER A 654 16.26 0.04 23.72
CA SER A 654 17.70 0.22 23.67
C SER A 654 18.41 -0.66 22.63
N GLN A 655 17.77 -1.70 22.12
CA GLN A 655 18.35 -2.65 21.18
C GLN A 655 17.78 -2.48 19.76
N GLN A 656 18.49 -2.97 18.77
CA GLN A 656 18.08 -2.97 17.36
C GLN A 656 16.64 -3.50 17.18
N GLY A 657 16.30 -4.55 17.87
CA GLY A 657 14.98 -5.13 17.81
C GLY A 657 13.85 -4.30 18.41
N ASP A 658 14.18 -3.26 19.15
CA ASP A 658 13.19 -2.37 19.78
C ASP A 658 12.72 -1.25 18.84
N ALA A 659 13.22 -1.19 17.59
CA ALA A 659 12.78 -0.21 16.60
C ALA A 659 11.27 -0.20 16.36
N GLU A 660 10.56 -1.31 16.60
CA GLU A 660 9.10 -1.37 16.54
C GLU A 660 8.42 -0.77 17.77
N LEU A 661 9.08 -0.77 18.94
CA LEU A 661 8.56 -0.15 20.16
C LEU A 661 8.54 1.37 20.06
N VAL A 662 9.50 1.91 19.33
CA VAL A 662 9.68 3.37 19.13
C VAL A 662 8.63 3.96 18.19
N ARG A 663 7.86 3.13 17.50
CA ARG A 663 6.83 3.55 16.53
C ARG A 663 5.44 3.53 17.17
N GLY A 664 4.59 4.46 16.75
CA GLY A 664 3.19 4.50 17.15
C GLY A 664 2.90 5.40 18.35
N LEU A 665 1.85 5.09 19.11
CA LEU A 665 1.34 5.92 20.19
C LEU A 665 2.02 5.75 21.56
N PRO A 666 2.62 4.59 21.93
CA PRO A 666 3.32 4.48 23.21
C PRO A 666 4.46 5.50 23.33
N ALA A 667 4.60 6.10 24.51
CA ALA A 667 5.75 6.92 24.81
C ALA A 667 7.00 6.03 24.98
N THR A 668 8.15 6.48 24.48
CA THR A 668 9.36 5.67 24.51
C THR A 668 10.52 6.43 25.10
N VAL A 669 11.28 5.78 26.00
CA VAL A 669 12.56 6.25 26.51
C VAL A 669 13.67 5.44 25.84
N VAL A 670 14.63 6.13 25.26
CA VAL A 670 15.86 5.54 24.70
C VAL A 670 17.03 5.99 25.56
N PRO A 671 17.62 5.11 26.41
CA PRO A 671 18.80 5.43 27.21
C PRO A 671 20.00 5.83 26.36
N ALA A 672 21.00 6.53 26.93
CA ALA A 672 22.17 7.00 26.20
C ALA A 672 22.96 5.83 25.54
N GLU A 673 23.04 4.68 26.23
CA GLU A 673 23.63 3.45 25.67
C GLU A 673 22.56 2.66 24.92
N HIS A 674 22.47 2.88 23.60
CA HIS A 674 21.50 2.23 22.74
C HIS A 674 22.12 1.85 21.39
N ASP A 675 21.44 0.99 20.65
CA ASP A 675 21.83 0.61 19.29
C ASP A 675 21.71 1.80 18.32
N PRO A 676 22.71 2.07 17.46
CA PRO A 676 22.70 3.18 16.50
C PRO A 676 21.50 3.23 15.57
N CYS A 677 20.85 2.11 15.32
CA CYS A 677 19.64 2.07 14.47
C CYS A 677 18.47 2.88 15.06
N LEU A 678 18.48 3.15 16.38
CA LEU A 678 17.45 3.97 17.04
C LEU A 678 17.65 5.47 16.83
N GLU A 679 18.83 5.93 16.42
CA GLU A 679 19.13 7.35 16.17
C GLU A 679 18.19 7.99 15.14
N GLY A 680 17.74 7.23 14.15
CA GLY A 680 16.78 7.69 13.15
C GLY A 680 15.43 8.15 13.72
N PHE A 681 15.14 7.85 14.98
CA PHE A 681 13.86 8.20 15.63
C PHE A 681 13.93 9.46 16.51
N ARG A 682 15.07 10.16 16.61
CA ARG A 682 15.24 11.38 17.45
C ARG A 682 14.22 12.49 17.17
N GLN A 683 13.66 12.55 15.97
CA GLN A 683 12.69 13.59 15.61
C GLN A 683 11.22 13.18 15.88
N GLN A 684 10.97 11.99 16.40
CA GLN A 684 9.62 11.57 16.72
C GLN A 684 9.14 12.19 18.05
N GLN A 685 7.93 12.74 18.05
CA GLN A 685 7.37 13.52 19.18
C GLN A 685 7.24 12.72 20.49
N ARG A 686 7.12 11.39 20.44
CA ARG A 686 6.89 10.53 21.60
C ARG A 686 8.13 9.72 22.00
N VAL A 687 9.27 10.10 21.49
CA VAL A 687 10.54 9.41 21.78
C VAL A 687 11.47 10.38 22.49
N PHE A 688 11.85 10.02 23.70
CA PHE A 688 12.80 10.77 24.50
C PHE A 688 14.14 10.03 24.54
N PHE A 689 15.18 10.67 24.04
CA PHE A 689 16.55 10.20 24.15
C PHE A 689 17.19 10.74 25.41
N ALA A 690 17.39 9.87 26.39
CA ALA A 690 18.00 10.23 27.66
C ALA A 690 19.50 10.54 27.52
N SER A 691 20.00 11.41 28.37
CA SER A 691 21.43 11.74 28.41
C SER A 691 22.25 10.71 29.23
N ARG A 692 21.57 9.91 30.03
CA ARG A 692 22.16 8.89 30.93
C ARG A 692 21.83 7.49 30.45
N SER A 693 22.71 6.55 30.82
CA SER A 693 22.58 5.13 30.46
C SER A 693 21.74 4.35 31.46
N LYS A 694 21.24 3.18 31.04
CA LYS A 694 20.60 2.17 31.91
C LYS A 694 19.48 2.76 32.77
N VAL A 695 19.42 2.40 34.07
CA VAL A 695 18.37 2.86 35.00
C VAL A 695 18.34 4.37 35.15
N SER A 696 19.51 5.03 35.16
CA SER A 696 19.59 6.49 35.24
C SER A 696 18.91 7.17 34.04
N GLY A 697 19.01 6.60 32.83
CA GLY A 697 18.31 7.07 31.64
C GLY A 697 16.79 6.81 31.71
N VAL A 698 16.39 5.69 32.29
CA VAL A 698 14.96 5.39 32.55
C VAL A 698 14.35 6.43 33.50
N LEU A 699 15.03 6.77 34.58
CA LEU A 699 14.59 7.78 35.55
C LEU A 699 14.46 9.17 34.91
N GLU A 700 15.40 9.55 34.05
CA GLU A 700 15.35 10.79 33.27
C GLU A 700 14.09 10.82 32.37
N GLY A 701 13.78 9.71 31.70
CA GLY A 701 12.58 9.56 30.89
C GLY A 701 11.28 9.59 31.69
N LEU A 702 11.25 8.94 32.87
CA LEU A 702 10.10 9.00 33.79
C LEU A 702 9.83 10.43 34.27
N GLN A 703 10.89 11.20 34.51
CA GLN A 703 10.78 12.60 34.85
C GLN A 703 10.29 13.46 33.68
N HIS A 704 10.84 13.25 32.49
CA HIS A 704 10.45 13.96 31.27
C HIS A 704 8.94 13.83 30.99
N TYR A 705 8.43 12.61 31.04
CA TYR A 705 7.01 12.34 30.80
C TYR A 705 6.12 12.53 32.03
N ARG A 706 6.69 12.83 33.20
CA ARG A 706 5.97 12.86 34.50
C ARG A 706 5.10 11.62 34.68
N PHE A 707 5.67 10.45 34.30
CA PHE A 707 4.86 9.27 34.05
C PHE A 707 4.28 8.64 35.31
N LEU A 708 5.04 8.59 36.41
CA LEU A 708 4.62 8.01 37.69
C LEU A 708 4.14 9.08 38.70
N GLN A 709 4.11 10.37 38.32
CA GLN A 709 3.62 11.43 39.17
C GLN A 709 2.08 11.46 39.19
N ARG A 710 1.46 11.63 40.36
CA ARG A 710 0.04 11.90 40.47
C ARG A 710 -0.28 13.24 39.80
N ARG A 711 -1.33 13.30 39.00
CA ARG A 711 -1.89 14.56 38.49
C ARG A 711 -2.67 15.25 39.59
#